data_70ca760338b12dfaa6d61c8b28116d55
#
_entry.id   70ca760338b12dfaa6d61c8b28116d55
#
_cell.length_a   1.000
_cell.length_b   1.000
_cell.length_c   1.000
_cell.angle_alpha   90.00
_cell.angle_beta   90.00
_cell.angle_gamma   90.00
#
_symmetry.space_group_name_H-M   'P 1'
#
loop_
_entity.id
_entity.type
_entity.pdbx_description
1 polymer ?
#
loop_
_entity_poly.entity_id
_entity_poly.type
_entity_poly.pdbx_seq_one_letter_code
_entity_poly.pdbx_strand_id
1 'polypeptide(L)'
;MKNRKKTVLTGGLLVAVLGCVILGFFLTGYFVGGRSGNLARGKGVIATCDSVEQESLSADMAIDGDDTTLASRWSSENNWEDASHYIQLEFPEEISVSFVVLKWERRNVVSYALEGSLDGQKWEILQKFDTAPAERHQEIVLDEAVRARFLRLSIYAVSKEESDYSNLYQNVSLYEFEVYADKPAAYLLERPVIESSKEGGRRLAMPQAPAGYQVVFIGADLEQVIGADGTVYETIQEKEVTVGYRVEDVKGREEPREVSFTIQVPAGIQTAEQEEEEERRQNACPEGVIPAVAEWCGGEGIFRLGKAPRMIVDTDSFLRESVTEGKADAQILRDMADLFNRQCESCGILQEEMTIYEGTLEDVRAGDVYLGCAEKSGGLGEEGYTCDITDKCVIKAENVTGIRWGCVTLMQLLSDGEDNTVPQGRIRDYPLYTVRGFGIDVARKPVSIETLYDMLEVMSWYKMNDFSIHLNDNTILATSGLTDSPEQAMTADSAFRLESDMRNEEGEALTSQEYAYTREEFDRFIETARIYGVTVVPEIDTPAHSLSITRLYPEYALRTSNESVDQIDLEKEEAVILVEQLWQEALAEETGAFRQARIVNIGMDEYYGEGEQYRQFLTRINDLVQGTGKAVRLWGSLSHIDGTTWPSARNLQMNIWSTVWADPREMYEAGYSLINMQNNHLYIIPGGGYDRLDIRELYENWEPNKFYDYNQMEMIPSYSPQMLGASYMIWNDMSGSLDMGISEYDLYERFREPLAVLSGKLWGASVSKPGDMDDETGDETGDETGRSGILEVPEVPFGMNGCGLYADREAAVPDYEIQMKVYLNPEASVEAGQDGKYQEQVLAQGDGAYAKWAFYAVEPQTGRVGFTREGRTYTFDYTLPRGEWVNLTLVGTSGKVTLYVDNQETDTVGSDEPFKEHATFVFPLQRVGRQTTHFEGEMELDFRNGRED
;
A
#
# COMPACT_ATOMS: atom_id res chain seq x y z
N MET A 1 -72.09 -12.97 30.46
CA MET A 1 -71.22 -14.15 30.67
C MET A 1 -70.89 -14.98 29.43
N LYS A 2 -71.36 -14.64 28.22
CA LYS A 2 -71.06 -15.37 26.97
C LYS A 2 -69.82 -14.88 26.24
N ASN A 3 -69.30 -13.68 26.56
CA ASN A 3 -68.11 -13.11 25.82
C ASN A 3 -66.74 -13.34 26.48
N ARG A 4 -66.70 -13.85 27.74
CA ARG A 4 -65.40 -14.17 28.39
C ARG A 4 -64.84 -15.57 28.04
N LYS A 5 -65.69 -16.49 27.55
CA LYS A 5 -65.22 -17.83 27.14
C LYS A 5 -64.63 -17.89 25.73
N LYS A 6 -64.92 -16.92 24.82
CA LYS A 6 -64.28 -16.88 23.50
C LYS A 6 -62.88 -16.27 23.48
N THR A 7 -62.59 -15.35 24.40
CA THR A 7 -61.27 -14.71 24.53
C THR A 7 -60.23 -15.64 25.16
N VAL A 8 -60.66 -16.54 26.03
CA VAL A 8 -59.77 -17.53 26.66
C VAL A 8 -59.42 -18.65 25.67
N LEU A 9 -60.33 -19.03 24.79
CA LEU A 9 -60.06 -20.09 23.79
C LEU A 9 -59.17 -19.60 22.67
N THR A 10 -59.26 -18.34 22.26
CA THR A 10 -58.38 -17.73 21.23
C THR A 10 -57.00 -17.45 21.82
N GLY A 11 -56.86 -17.01 23.07
CA GLY A 11 -55.53 -16.82 23.72
C GLY A 11 -54.82 -18.14 23.96
N GLY A 12 -55.52 -19.21 24.35
CA GLY A 12 -54.96 -20.54 24.52
C GLY A 12 -54.50 -21.18 23.20
N LEU A 13 -55.24 -20.93 22.09
CA LEU A 13 -54.82 -21.44 20.79
C LEU A 13 -53.60 -20.64 20.21
N LEU A 14 -53.53 -19.33 20.48
CA LEU A 14 -52.39 -18.52 20.08
C LEU A 14 -51.11 -18.88 20.84
N VAL A 15 -51.19 -19.13 22.16
CA VAL A 15 -50.06 -19.58 22.96
C VAL A 15 -49.65 -21.00 22.61
N ALA A 16 -50.58 -21.89 22.23
CA ALA A 16 -50.27 -23.25 21.79
C ALA A 16 -49.60 -23.22 20.40
N VAL A 17 -50.06 -22.33 19.47
CA VAL A 17 -49.46 -22.17 18.14
C VAL A 17 -48.11 -21.48 18.25
N LEU A 18 -47.93 -20.46 19.11
CA LEU A 18 -46.60 -19.85 19.40
C LEU A 18 -45.64 -20.87 20.05
N GLY A 19 -46.14 -21.67 20.99
CA GLY A 19 -45.37 -22.75 21.64
C GLY A 19 -44.97 -23.85 20.66
N CYS A 20 -45.81 -24.20 19.70
CA CYS A 20 -45.48 -25.17 18.63
C CYS A 20 -44.56 -24.57 17.57
N VAL A 21 -44.65 -23.26 17.30
CA VAL A 21 -43.74 -22.54 16.39
C VAL A 21 -42.35 -22.36 17.06
N ILE A 22 -42.34 -21.99 18.36
CA ILE A 22 -41.08 -21.90 19.12
C ILE A 22 -40.47 -23.29 19.31
N LEU A 23 -41.26 -24.34 19.62
CA LEU A 23 -40.72 -25.70 19.68
C LEU A 23 -40.34 -26.23 18.27
N GLY A 24 -41.01 -25.79 17.19
CA GLY A 24 -40.61 -26.03 15.82
C GLY A 24 -39.31 -25.32 15.44
N PHE A 25 -39.13 -24.10 15.89
CA PHE A 25 -37.82 -23.37 15.72
C PHE A 25 -36.73 -23.98 16.58
N PHE A 26 -36.98 -24.39 17.83
CA PHE A 26 -36.01 -25.12 18.62
C PHE A 26 -35.70 -26.51 18.09
N LEU A 27 -36.69 -27.25 17.55
CA LEU A 27 -36.45 -28.55 16.91
C LEU A 27 -35.84 -28.43 15.51
N THR A 28 -36.12 -27.37 14.76
CA THR A 28 -35.43 -27.07 13.48
C THR A 28 -34.05 -26.45 13.69
N GLY A 29 -33.83 -25.66 14.72
CA GLY A 29 -32.53 -25.15 15.10
C GLY A 29 -31.57 -26.27 15.58
N TYR A 30 -32.07 -27.31 16.24
CA TYR A 30 -31.28 -28.51 16.56
C TYR A 30 -31.07 -29.46 15.38
N PHE A 31 -31.81 -29.29 14.27
CA PHE A 31 -31.63 -30.07 13.02
C PHE A 31 -30.90 -29.33 11.90
N VAL A 32 -30.50 -28.06 12.08
CA VAL A 32 -29.68 -27.31 11.12
C VAL A 32 -28.18 -27.57 11.35
N GLY A 33 -27.78 -28.07 12.50
CA GLY A 33 -26.42 -28.52 12.80
C GLY A 33 -25.95 -29.83 12.18
N GLY A 34 -26.67 -30.40 11.23
CA GLY A 34 -26.40 -31.72 10.65
C GLY A 34 -26.28 -31.77 9.11
N ARG A 35 -25.96 -30.65 8.43
CA ARG A 35 -25.96 -30.59 6.95
C ARG A 35 -24.59 -30.39 6.30
N SER A 36 -23.49 -30.35 7.08
CA SER A 36 -22.18 -30.06 6.49
C SER A 36 -21.51 -31.25 5.79
N GLY A 37 -22.04 -32.45 5.90
CA GLY A 37 -21.35 -33.64 5.40
C GLY A 37 -20.06 -33.98 6.18
N ASN A 38 -19.65 -33.18 7.15
CA ASN A 38 -18.46 -33.36 7.98
C ASN A 38 -18.68 -34.56 8.92
N LEU A 39 -17.93 -35.65 8.64
CA LEU A 39 -18.01 -36.89 9.39
C LEU A 39 -17.45 -36.78 10.81
N ALA A 40 -16.50 -35.84 11.04
CA ALA A 40 -15.91 -35.60 12.35
C ALA A 40 -16.94 -35.12 13.39
N ARG A 41 -18.02 -34.46 12.95
CA ARG A 41 -19.16 -34.04 13.79
C ARG A 41 -20.26 -35.10 13.93
N GLY A 42 -19.97 -36.30 13.43
CA GLY A 42 -20.90 -37.43 13.48
C GLY A 42 -21.15 -37.89 14.92
N LYS A 43 -22.37 -38.34 15.22
CA LYS A 43 -22.72 -38.82 16.55
C LYS A 43 -21.86 -40.05 16.92
N GLY A 44 -21.11 -39.93 18.05
CA GLY A 44 -20.28 -41.03 18.56
C GLY A 44 -18.85 -41.01 18.03
N VAL A 45 -18.43 -39.97 17.32
CA VAL A 45 -17.01 -39.68 17.07
C VAL A 45 -16.37 -39.24 18.36
N ILE A 46 -15.15 -39.72 18.62
CA ILE A 46 -14.36 -39.40 19.80
C ILE A 46 -13.03 -38.78 19.34
N ALA A 47 -12.76 -37.56 19.76
CA ALA A 47 -11.46 -36.93 19.57
C ALA A 47 -10.56 -37.16 20.79
N THR A 48 -9.29 -37.46 20.56
CA THR A 48 -8.26 -37.66 21.59
C THR A 48 -6.94 -37.05 21.13
N CYS A 49 -6.10 -36.64 22.07
CA CYS A 49 -4.78 -36.08 21.80
C CYS A 49 -3.75 -36.61 22.80
N ASP A 50 -2.47 -36.34 22.52
CA ASP A 50 -1.38 -36.68 23.44
C ASP A 50 -1.30 -35.73 24.62
N SER A 51 -1.59 -34.46 24.42
CA SER A 51 -1.44 -33.41 25.41
C SER A 51 -2.41 -32.25 25.18
N VAL A 52 -2.65 -31.42 26.19
CA VAL A 52 -3.41 -30.18 26.12
C VAL A 52 -2.70 -29.08 26.89
N GLU A 53 -2.77 -27.86 26.40
CA GLU A 53 -2.25 -26.65 27.05
C GLU A 53 -3.03 -26.38 28.36
N GLN A 54 -4.34 -26.54 28.30
CA GLN A 54 -5.26 -26.44 29.44
C GLN A 54 -6.51 -27.28 29.18
N GLU A 55 -7.20 -27.70 30.25
CA GLU A 55 -8.36 -28.60 30.17
C GLU A 55 -9.48 -28.13 29.24
N SER A 56 -9.65 -26.81 29.07
CA SER A 56 -10.66 -26.21 28.20
C SER A 56 -10.30 -26.28 26.72
N LEU A 57 -9.03 -26.53 26.34
CA LEU A 57 -8.52 -26.61 24.98
C LEU A 57 -8.27 -28.06 24.56
N SER A 58 -9.28 -28.91 24.80
CA SER A 58 -9.23 -30.35 24.57
C SER A 58 -9.43 -30.70 23.07
N ALA A 59 -9.13 -31.95 22.70
CA ALA A 59 -9.31 -32.44 21.36
C ALA A 59 -10.75 -32.30 20.80
N ASP A 60 -11.74 -32.34 21.67
CA ASP A 60 -13.16 -32.19 21.28
C ASP A 60 -13.47 -30.79 20.72
N MET A 61 -12.70 -29.77 21.10
CA MET A 61 -12.81 -28.42 20.58
C MET A 61 -12.42 -28.33 19.10
N ALA A 62 -11.61 -29.25 18.58
CA ALA A 62 -11.25 -29.30 17.16
C ALA A 62 -12.29 -29.99 16.27
N ILE A 63 -13.48 -30.35 16.79
CA ILE A 63 -14.57 -30.97 16.03
C ILE A 63 -15.95 -30.40 16.42
N ASP A 64 -16.01 -29.27 17.11
CA ASP A 64 -17.25 -28.69 17.61
C ASP A 64 -17.95 -27.77 16.57
N GLY A 65 -17.20 -27.31 15.56
CA GLY A 65 -17.67 -26.51 14.42
C GLY A 65 -17.64 -25.00 14.68
N ASP A 66 -16.89 -24.55 15.66
CA ASP A 66 -16.59 -23.14 15.90
C ASP A 66 -15.10 -22.89 15.59
N ASP A 67 -14.83 -22.23 14.51
CA ASP A 67 -13.50 -21.83 14.05
C ASP A 67 -13.23 -20.34 14.26
N THR A 68 -14.11 -19.65 15.00
CA THR A 68 -14.06 -18.20 15.20
C THR A 68 -13.67 -17.81 16.63
N THR A 69 -13.86 -18.71 17.59
CA THR A 69 -13.64 -18.42 19.00
C THR A 69 -12.32 -19.01 19.48
N LEU A 70 -11.42 -18.18 20.02
CA LEU A 70 -10.11 -18.60 20.59
C LEU A 70 -10.24 -19.71 21.66
N ALA A 71 -11.36 -19.81 22.33
CA ALA A 71 -11.65 -20.86 23.31
C ALA A 71 -12.04 -22.20 22.65
N SER A 72 -12.42 -22.20 21.38
CA SER A 72 -12.88 -23.38 20.65
C SER A 72 -11.79 -23.94 19.75
N ARG A 73 -10.71 -24.43 20.36
CA ARG A 73 -9.59 -25.06 19.65
C ARG A 73 -8.93 -26.16 20.49
N TRP A 74 -8.34 -27.13 19.87
CA TRP A 74 -7.33 -27.95 20.50
C TRP A 74 -6.00 -27.20 20.52
N SER A 75 -5.34 -27.20 21.70
CA SER A 75 -3.97 -26.69 21.83
C SER A 75 -3.13 -27.67 22.63
N SER A 76 -2.00 -28.11 22.06
CA SER A 76 -1.09 -29.05 22.73
C SER A 76 -0.34 -28.40 23.91
N GLU A 77 0.25 -29.23 24.77
CA GLU A 77 1.20 -28.75 25.76
C GLU A 77 2.37 -28.00 25.10
N ASN A 78 2.79 -26.90 25.70
CA ASN A 78 3.95 -26.14 25.28
C ASN A 78 5.23 -26.78 25.82
N ASN A 79 5.83 -27.67 25.02
CA ASN A 79 7.01 -28.43 25.44
C ASN A 79 8.18 -28.25 24.45
N TRP A 80 9.22 -27.54 24.90
CA TRP A 80 10.41 -27.25 24.11
C TRP A 80 11.33 -28.43 23.82
N GLU A 81 11.22 -29.50 24.60
CA GLU A 81 12.07 -30.69 24.50
C GLU A 81 11.50 -31.74 23.56
N ASP A 82 10.17 -31.83 23.43
CA ASP A 82 9.47 -32.77 22.54
C ASP A 82 8.39 -32.04 21.75
N ALA A 83 8.67 -31.80 20.47
CA ALA A 83 7.76 -31.12 19.55
C ALA A 83 6.85 -32.09 18.79
N SER A 84 6.82 -33.36 19.19
CA SER A 84 5.96 -34.38 18.57
C SER A 84 4.60 -34.43 19.29
N HIS A 85 3.54 -34.14 18.55
CA HIS A 85 2.17 -34.12 19.04
C HIS A 85 1.24 -34.91 18.12
N TYR A 86 0.07 -35.26 18.60
CA TYR A 86 -0.99 -35.77 17.73
C TYR A 86 -2.40 -35.42 18.26
N ILE A 87 -3.33 -35.27 17.30
CA ILE A 87 -4.76 -35.33 17.54
C ILE A 87 -5.36 -36.46 16.70
N GLN A 88 -6.28 -37.24 17.26
CA GLN A 88 -6.84 -38.44 16.67
C GLN A 88 -8.35 -38.46 16.81
N LEU A 89 -9.03 -38.86 15.72
CA LEU A 89 -10.45 -39.10 15.68
C LEU A 89 -10.72 -40.61 15.61
N GLU A 90 -11.61 -41.12 16.47
CA GLU A 90 -12.17 -42.47 16.39
C GLU A 90 -13.64 -42.39 15.93
N PHE A 91 -13.95 -43.04 14.83
CA PHE A 91 -15.30 -43.12 14.28
C PHE A 91 -16.03 -44.38 14.82
N PRO A 92 -17.36 -44.31 15.09
CA PRO A 92 -18.11 -45.45 15.62
C PRO A 92 -18.11 -46.65 14.69
N GLU A 93 -17.98 -46.42 13.37
CA GLU A 93 -17.86 -47.44 12.33
C GLU A 93 -16.79 -47.04 11.32
N GLU A 94 -16.44 -47.97 10.42
CA GLU A 94 -15.53 -47.73 9.33
C GLU A 94 -16.13 -46.75 8.35
N ILE A 95 -15.41 -45.71 8.02
CA ILE A 95 -15.80 -44.64 7.07
C ILE A 95 -14.95 -44.68 5.82
N SER A 96 -15.44 -44.05 4.76
CA SER A 96 -14.64 -43.69 3.58
C SER A 96 -14.21 -42.25 3.69
N VAL A 97 -12.97 -41.90 3.43
CA VAL A 97 -12.42 -40.56 3.50
C VAL A 97 -11.72 -40.20 2.19
N SER A 98 -12.08 -39.12 1.58
CA SER A 98 -11.40 -38.62 0.38
C SER A 98 -10.97 -37.15 0.49
N PHE A 99 -11.40 -36.42 1.55
CA PHE A 99 -11.10 -35.03 1.73
C PHE A 99 -11.08 -34.69 3.23
N VAL A 100 -10.10 -33.86 3.64
CA VAL A 100 -9.92 -33.41 5.01
C VAL A 100 -9.63 -31.93 4.99
N VAL A 101 -10.18 -31.18 5.94
CA VAL A 101 -9.85 -29.78 6.19
C VAL A 101 -9.24 -29.62 7.56
N LEU A 102 -8.11 -28.95 7.63
CA LEU A 102 -7.47 -28.54 8.88
C LEU A 102 -7.52 -27.02 8.99
N LYS A 103 -8.14 -26.49 10.06
CA LYS A 103 -8.18 -25.07 10.31
C LYS A 103 -7.24 -24.76 11.48
N TRP A 104 -6.09 -24.22 11.15
CA TRP A 104 -4.99 -23.97 12.07
C TRP A 104 -5.20 -22.65 12.82
N GLU A 105 -4.98 -22.63 14.11
CA GLU A 105 -4.80 -21.35 14.84
C GLU A 105 -3.39 -20.82 14.55
N ARG A 106 -2.40 -21.72 14.52
CA ARG A 106 -1.00 -21.39 14.20
C ARG A 106 -0.46 -22.34 13.16
N ARG A 107 0.37 -21.83 12.25
CA ARG A 107 1.00 -22.60 11.18
C ARG A 107 2.46 -22.92 11.48
N ASN A 108 2.79 -23.10 12.75
CA ASN A 108 4.15 -23.38 13.24
C ASN A 108 4.59 -24.86 13.04
N VAL A 109 3.76 -25.72 12.50
CA VAL A 109 4.10 -27.12 12.18
C VAL A 109 4.90 -27.18 10.88
N VAL A 110 6.10 -27.78 10.91
CA VAL A 110 7.00 -27.87 9.73
C VAL A 110 7.20 -29.28 9.22
N SER A 111 6.80 -30.29 9.99
CA SER A 111 6.76 -31.69 9.53
C SER A 111 5.61 -32.40 10.22
N TYR A 112 4.65 -32.90 9.43
CA TYR A 112 3.46 -33.57 9.92
C TYR A 112 2.86 -34.54 8.90
N ALA A 113 1.95 -35.40 9.32
CA ALA A 113 1.24 -36.31 8.43
C ALA A 113 -0.20 -36.57 8.87
N LEU A 114 -1.09 -36.71 7.89
CA LEU A 114 -2.38 -37.33 8.07
C LEU A 114 -2.22 -38.82 7.95
N GLU A 115 -2.67 -39.59 8.94
CA GLU A 115 -2.58 -41.03 9.03
C GLU A 115 -3.95 -41.67 9.21
N GLY A 116 -4.16 -42.83 8.63
CA GLY A 116 -5.39 -43.63 8.75
C GLY A 116 -5.14 -44.99 9.36
N SER A 117 -6.13 -45.54 10.08
CA SER A 117 -6.08 -46.88 10.64
C SER A 117 -7.47 -47.51 10.72
N LEU A 118 -7.53 -48.86 10.59
CA LEU A 118 -8.76 -49.63 10.82
C LEU A 118 -8.86 -50.22 12.25
N ASP A 119 -7.72 -50.40 12.93
CA ASP A 119 -7.64 -51.08 14.23
C ASP A 119 -7.08 -50.19 15.34
N GLY A 120 -6.66 -48.94 15.02
CA GLY A 120 -6.02 -47.99 15.96
C GLY A 120 -4.60 -48.40 16.38
N GLN A 121 -4.03 -49.46 15.80
CA GLN A 121 -2.69 -49.97 16.13
C GLN A 121 -1.70 -49.90 14.96
N LYS A 122 -2.19 -50.12 13.75
CA LYS A 122 -1.41 -50.04 12.52
C LYS A 122 -1.84 -48.80 11.76
N TRP A 123 -0.91 -47.89 11.56
CA TRP A 123 -1.14 -46.62 10.90
C TRP A 123 -0.49 -46.59 9.54
N GLU A 124 -1.21 -46.05 8.56
CA GLU A 124 -0.75 -45.81 7.21
C GLU A 124 -0.77 -44.30 6.97
N ILE A 125 0.35 -43.75 6.48
CA ILE A 125 0.46 -42.35 6.10
C ILE A 125 -0.40 -42.14 4.84
N LEU A 126 -1.44 -41.32 4.94
CA LEU A 126 -2.28 -40.95 3.82
C LEU A 126 -1.69 -39.76 3.06
N GLN A 127 -1.14 -38.80 3.77
CA GLN A 127 -0.46 -37.61 3.22
C GLN A 127 0.61 -37.16 4.20
N LYS A 128 1.81 -36.79 3.69
CA LYS A 128 2.89 -36.22 4.48
C LYS A 128 3.25 -34.85 4.00
N PHE A 129 3.59 -33.95 4.93
CA PHE A 129 4.01 -32.59 4.69
C PHE A 129 5.37 -32.37 5.37
N ASP A 130 6.30 -31.74 4.67
CA ASP A 130 7.64 -31.40 5.17
C ASP A 130 7.87 -29.88 5.17
N THR A 131 6.79 -29.09 5.08
CA THR A 131 6.75 -27.63 5.16
C THR A 131 5.51 -27.18 5.94
N ALA A 132 5.54 -25.97 6.49
CA ALA A 132 4.38 -25.37 7.14
C ALA A 132 3.19 -25.26 6.16
N PRO A 133 1.94 -25.29 6.67
CA PRO A 133 0.77 -25.00 5.85
C PRO A 133 0.88 -23.61 5.22
N ALA A 134 0.54 -23.48 3.96
CA ALA A 134 0.57 -22.18 3.25
C ALA A 134 -0.48 -21.20 3.80
N GLU A 135 -1.60 -21.73 4.32
CA GLU A 135 -2.73 -20.98 4.85
C GLU A 135 -3.25 -21.60 6.15
N ARG A 136 -3.99 -20.83 6.96
CA ARG A 136 -4.69 -21.37 8.15
C ARG A 136 -5.73 -22.40 7.75
N HIS A 137 -6.38 -22.24 6.64
CA HIS A 137 -7.35 -23.14 6.07
C HIS A 137 -6.65 -24.09 5.09
N GLN A 138 -6.28 -25.30 5.57
CA GLN A 138 -5.58 -26.28 4.77
C GLN A 138 -6.54 -27.38 4.28
N GLU A 139 -6.69 -27.52 2.98
CA GLU A 139 -7.44 -28.57 2.35
C GLU A 139 -6.53 -29.73 1.91
N ILE A 140 -6.89 -30.96 2.28
CA ILE A 140 -6.16 -32.19 1.95
C ILE A 140 -7.04 -33.06 1.08
N VAL A 141 -6.70 -33.16 -0.18
CA VAL A 141 -7.39 -34.01 -1.18
C VAL A 141 -6.63 -35.34 -1.31
N LEU A 142 -7.24 -36.45 -0.92
CA LEU A 142 -6.64 -37.74 -1.10
C LEU A 142 -6.84 -38.24 -2.55
N ASP A 143 -5.79 -38.85 -3.14
CA ASP A 143 -5.82 -39.34 -4.54
C ASP A 143 -6.95 -40.34 -4.75
N GLU A 144 -7.12 -41.27 -3.79
CA GLU A 144 -8.19 -42.27 -3.76
C GLU A 144 -8.89 -42.20 -2.39
N ALA A 145 -10.18 -42.58 -2.35
CA ALA A 145 -10.90 -42.70 -1.11
C ALA A 145 -10.33 -43.81 -0.23
N VAL A 146 -9.98 -43.53 1.00
CA VAL A 146 -9.37 -44.43 1.95
C VAL A 146 -10.38 -44.88 2.97
N ARG A 147 -10.40 -46.17 3.32
CA ARG A 147 -11.20 -46.71 4.41
C ARG A 147 -10.45 -46.59 5.73
N ALA A 148 -11.08 -45.91 6.70
CA ALA A 148 -10.50 -45.71 8.02
C ALA A 148 -11.58 -45.83 9.10
N ARG A 149 -11.19 -46.28 10.29
CA ARG A 149 -11.97 -46.13 11.50
C ARG A 149 -11.33 -45.11 12.46
N PHE A 150 -10.04 -44.85 12.25
CA PHE A 150 -9.28 -43.87 12.99
C PHE A 150 -8.55 -42.97 12.00
N LEU A 151 -8.58 -41.67 12.23
CA LEU A 151 -7.72 -40.68 11.58
C LEU A 151 -6.86 -40.00 12.63
N ARG A 152 -5.62 -39.76 12.28
CA ARG A 152 -4.68 -39.05 13.17
C ARG A 152 -3.92 -38.01 12.36
N LEU A 153 -3.83 -36.81 12.91
CA LEU A 153 -2.87 -35.81 12.50
C LEU A 153 -1.66 -35.94 13.44
N SER A 154 -0.55 -36.43 12.92
CA SER A 154 0.70 -36.62 13.64
C SER A 154 1.66 -35.49 13.29
N ILE A 155 2.11 -34.73 14.31
CA ILE A 155 3.07 -33.65 14.18
C ILE A 155 4.44 -34.19 14.57
N TYR A 156 5.46 -34.01 13.72
CA TYR A 156 6.83 -34.50 13.96
C TYR A 156 7.80 -33.39 14.30
N ALA A 157 7.53 -32.15 13.84
CA ALA A 157 8.35 -31.00 14.15
C ALA A 157 7.53 -29.70 14.06
N VAL A 158 7.87 -28.75 14.94
CA VAL A 158 7.41 -27.36 14.88
C VAL A 158 8.58 -26.45 14.54
N SER A 159 8.30 -25.28 14.01
CA SER A 159 9.33 -24.25 13.70
C SER A 159 10.06 -23.87 14.97
N LYS A 160 11.38 -23.73 14.86
CA LYS A 160 12.26 -23.21 15.91
C LYS A 160 12.84 -21.85 15.53
N GLU A 161 12.41 -21.27 14.42
CA GLU A 161 12.88 -19.97 13.99
C GLU A 161 12.46 -18.90 14.99
N GLU A 162 13.43 -18.11 15.41
CA GLU A 162 13.28 -17.03 16.36
C GLU A 162 12.61 -15.84 15.65
N SER A 163 11.31 -15.72 15.72
CA SER A 163 10.68 -14.41 15.61
C SER A 163 10.42 -13.87 17.00
N ASP A 164 10.39 -12.56 17.18
CA ASP A 164 10.40 -11.88 18.48
C ASP A 164 9.31 -12.32 19.49
N TYR A 165 8.29 -13.05 19.03
CA TYR A 165 7.23 -13.61 19.87
C TYR A 165 7.15 -15.14 19.87
N SER A 166 7.83 -15.85 18.92
CA SER A 166 7.78 -17.33 18.83
C SER A 166 8.51 -18.03 19.97
N ASN A 167 9.36 -17.31 20.70
CA ASN A 167 10.02 -17.83 21.90
C ASN A 167 9.07 -18.18 23.06
N LEU A 168 7.78 -17.86 22.96
CA LEU A 168 6.82 -18.09 24.02
C LEU A 168 5.90 -19.29 23.80
N TYR A 169 5.69 -19.73 22.54
CA TYR A 169 4.66 -20.72 22.23
C TYR A 169 5.12 -21.72 21.17
N GLN A 170 5.45 -22.94 21.58
CA GLN A 170 5.72 -24.09 20.69
C GLN A 170 4.58 -25.11 20.68
N ASN A 171 3.45 -24.79 21.24
CA ASN A 171 2.25 -25.60 21.17
C ASN A 171 1.70 -25.62 19.73
N VAL A 172 1.13 -26.76 19.36
CA VAL A 172 0.35 -26.94 18.13
C VAL A 172 -1.10 -26.64 18.45
N SER A 173 -1.75 -25.84 17.62
CA SER A 173 -3.13 -25.44 17.86
C SER A 173 -3.97 -25.52 16.58
N LEU A 174 -5.16 -26.09 16.71
CA LEU A 174 -6.08 -26.39 15.62
C LEU A 174 -7.51 -26.04 16.03
N TYR A 175 -8.15 -25.16 15.26
CA TYR A 175 -9.56 -24.85 15.44
C TYR A 175 -10.45 -26.01 15.03
N GLU A 176 -10.28 -26.54 13.80
CA GLU A 176 -11.13 -27.59 13.28
C GLU A 176 -10.35 -28.69 12.54
N PHE A 177 -10.80 -29.94 12.73
CA PHE A 177 -10.40 -31.13 12.00
C PHE A 177 -11.64 -31.71 11.31
N GLU A 178 -11.88 -31.29 10.08
CA GLU A 178 -13.05 -31.72 9.31
C GLU A 178 -12.72 -32.93 8.42
N VAL A 179 -13.67 -33.84 8.25
CA VAL A 179 -13.49 -35.09 7.48
C VAL A 179 -14.69 -35.33 6.58
N TYR A 180 -14.43 -35.65 5.31
CA TYR A 180 -15.48 -35.83 4.28
C TYR A 180 -15.29 -37.13 3.51
N ALA A 181 -16.42 -37.80 3.21
CA ALA A 181 -16.45 -39.05 2.46
C ALA A 181 -16.14 -38.86 0.96
N ASP A 182 -16.66 -37.78 0.40
CA ASP A 182 -16.56 -37.48 -1.02
C ASP A 182 -15.72 -36.23 -1.25
N LYS A 183 -15.00 -36.19 -2.37
CA LYS A 183 -14.30 -34.97 -2.81
C LYS A 183 -15.34 -33.89 -3.10
N PRO A 184 -15.13 -32.68 -2.63
CA PRO A 184 -15.99 -31.55 -2.98
C PRO A 184 -16.06 -31.36 -4.50
N ALA A 185 -17.20 -30.85 -4.97
CA ALA A 185 -17.45 -30.68 -6.40
C ALA A 185 -16.42 -29.80 -7.11
N ALA A 186 -15.78 -28.86 -6.39
CA ALA A 186 -14.71 -28.03 -6.92
C ALA A 186 -13.53 -28.83 -7.47
N TYR A 187 -13.13 -29.92 -6.79
CA TYR A 187 -12.02 -30.78 -7.21
C TYR A 187 -12.40 -31.80 -8.29
N LEU A 188 -13.63 -31.80 -8.77
CA LEU A 188 -14.10 -32.59 -9.92
C LEU A 188 -14.08 -31.80 -11.22
N LEU A 189 -13.69 -30.50 -11.18
CA LEU A 189 -13.57 -29.68 -12.38
C LEU A 189 -12.38 -30.16 -13.22
N GLU A 190 -12.62 -30.25 -14.53
CA GLU A 190 -11.54 -30.47 -15.49
C GLU A 190 -10.81 -29.15 -15.74
N ARG A 191 -9.48 -29.24 -15.98
CA ARG A 191 -8.66 -28.08 -16.31
C ARG A 191 -9.22 -27.39 -17.56
N PRO A 192 -9.46 -26.07 -17.51
CA PRO A 192 -9.95 -25.33 -18.67
C PRO A 192 -8.92 -25.30 -19.80
N VAL A 193 -9.41 -25.20 -21.02
CA VAL A 193 -8.58 -25.15 -22.23
C VAL A 193 -8.90 -23.91 -23.04
N ILE A 194 -7.91 -23.41 -23.79
CA ILE A 194 -8.09 -22.29 -24.72
C ILE A 194 -8.68 -22.82 -26.03
N GLU A 195 -9.84 -22.31 -26.43
CA GLU A 195 -10.51 -22.65 -27.68
C GLU A 195 -10.43 -21.49 -28.67
N SER A 196 -10.31 -21.81 -29.96
CA SER A 196 -10.43 -20.82 -31.03
C SER A 196 -11.90 -20.61 -31.39
N SER A 197 -12.36 -19.36 -31.40
CA SER A 197 -13.71 -19.03 -31.84
C SER A 197 -13.84 -19.12 -33.37
N LYS A 198 -15.07 -19.30 -33.86
CA LYS A 198 -15.34 -19.32 -35.30
C LYS A 198 -15.09 -17.95 -35.99
N GLU A 199 -14.96 -16.91 -35.21
CA GLU A 199 -14.73 -15.53 -35.67
C GLU A 199 -13.24 -15.12 -35.57
N GLY A 200 -12.35 -16.07 -35.23
CA GLY A 200 -10.90 -15.86 -35.21
C GLY A 200 -10.33 -15.46 -33.85
N GLY A 201 -11.17 -15.24 -32.81
CA GLY A 201 -10.69 -14.95 -31.46
C GLY A 201 -10.37 -16.20 -30.64
N ARG A 202 -9.62 -16.06 -29.56
CA ARG A 202 -9.34 -17.12 -28.57
C ARG A 202 -10.21 -16.88 -27.33
N ARG A 203 -10.66 -17.97 -26.69
CA ARG A 203 -11.44 -17.89 -25.46
C ARG A 203 -11.11 -19.07 -24.52
N LEU A 204 -11.13 -18.80 -23.25
CA LEU A 204 -11.04 -19.82 -22.20
C LEU A 204 -12.39 -20.57 -22.12
N ALA A 205 -12.35 -21.90 -22.33
CA ALA A 205 -13.55 -22.72 -22.19
C ALA A 205 -13.92 -22.86 -20.72
N MET A 206 -15.20 -22.59 -20.38
CA MET A 206 -15.68 -22.80 -19.01
C MET A 206 -15.66 -24.31 -18.67
N PRO A 207 -15.11 -24.71 -17.51
CA PRO A 207 -15.21 -26.08 -17.04
C PRO A 207 -16.65 -26.55 -16.93
N GLN A 208 -16.91 -27.84 -17.23
CA GLN A 208 -18.24 -28.38 -17.07
C GLN A 208 -18.63 -28.47 -15.59
N ALA A 209 -19.73 -27.84 -15.21
CA ALA A 209 -20.22 -27.89 -13.84
C ALA A 209 -20.60 -29.32 -13.43
N PRO A 210 -20.20 -29.82 -12.26
CA PRO A 210 -20.71 -31.07 -11.70
C PRO A 210 -22.22 -31.05 -11.49
N ALA A 211 -22.86 -32.23 -11.50
CA ALA A 211 -24.31 -32.32 -11.41
C ALA A 211 -24.86 -31.74 -10.10
N GLY A 212 -25.66 -30.70 -10.18
CA GLY A 212 -26.26 -29.99 -9.05
C GLY A 212 -25.49 -28.76 -8.58
N TYR A 213 -24.41 -28.43 -9.28
CA TYR A 213 -23.56 -27.25 -8.98
C TYR A 213 -23.55 -26.27 -10.16
N GLN A 214 -23.20 -25.05 -9.88
CA GLN A 214 -22.82 -24.03 -10.88
C GLN A 214 -21.36 -23.65 -10.71
N VAL A 215 -20.73 -23.22 -11.80
CA VAL A 215 -19.34 -22.76 -11.84
C VAL A 215 -19.34 -21.30 -12.26
N VAL A 216 -18.72 -20.46 -11.46
CA VAL A 216 -18.56 -19.03 -11.70
C VAL A 216 -17.08 -18.76 -11.92
N PHE A 217 -16.73 -18.09 -13.00
CA PHE A 217 -15.37 -17.58 -13.21
C PHE A 217 -15.16 -16.38 -12.29
N ILE A 218 -14.11 -16.40 -11.47
CA ILE A 218 -13.77 -15.31 -10.54
C ILE A 218 -12.94 -14.27 -11.28
N GLY A 219 -11.86 -14.71 -11.95
CA GLY A 219 -10.91 -13.85 -12.63
C GLY A 219 -9.62 -14.59 -13.01
N ALA A 220 -8.66 -13.81 -13.47
CA ALA A 220 -7.30 -14.22 -13.78
C ALA A 220 -6.32 -13.26 -13.12
N ASP A 221 -5.15 -13.75 -12.73
CA ASP A 221 -4.09 -12.89 -12.18
C ASP A 221 -3.52 -11.91 -13.22
N LEU A 222 -3.64 -12.23 -14.51
CA LEU A 222 -3.32 -11.36 -15.64
C LEU A 222 -4.59 -11.11 -16.49
N GLU A 223 -5.42 -10.15 -16.07
CA GLU A 223 -6.65 -9.80 -16.79
C GLU A 223 -6.38 -9.28 -18.21
N GLN A 224 -5.20 -8.72 -18.46
CA GLN A 224 -4.75 -8.26 -19.77
C GLN A 224 -4.36 -9.42 -20.70
N VAL A 225 -4.30 -10.64 -20.19
CA VAL A 225 -4.04 -11.86 -20.96
C VAL A 225 -5.30 -12.71 -21.07
N ILE A 226 -6.04 -12.88 -19.94
CA ILE A 226 -7.35 -13.53 -19.92
C ILE A 226 -8.34 -12.61 -19.23
N GLY A 227 -9.20 -11.97 -19.99
CA GLY A 227 -10.17 -11.01 -19.48
C GLY A 227 -11.27 -11.64 -18.60
N ALA A 228 -11.95 -10.81 -17.83
CA ALA A 228 -13.03 -11.21 -16.90
C ALA A 228 -14.19 -11.98 -17.57
N ASP A 229 -14.37 -11.88 -18.88
CA ASP A 229 -15.34 -12.65 -19.65
C ASP A 229 -14.76 -13.95 -20.23
N GLY A 230 -13.49 -14.26 -19.96
CA GLY A 230 -12.75 -15.40 -20.50
C GLY A 230 -12.18 -15.18 -21.91
N THR A 231 -12.21 -13.97 -22.45
CA THR A 231 -11.51 -13.64 -23.70
C THR A 231 -10.01 -13.75 -23.51
N VAL A 232 -9.32 -14.46 -24.41
CA VAL A 232 -7.85 -14.60 -24.39
C VAL A 232 -7.27 -13.64 -25.42
N TYR A 233 -6.58 -12.62 -24.92
CA TYR A 233 -5.96 -11.58 -25.74
C TYR A 233 -4.65 -12.03 -26.39
N GLU A 234 -4.20 -11.29 -27.39
CA GLU A 234 -2.94 -11.54 -28.04
C GLU A 234 -1.78 -11.01 -27.19
N THR A 235 -0.80 -11.87 -26.93
CA THR A 235 0.44 -11.56 -26.21
C THR A 235 1.63 -11.60 -27.14
N ILE A 236 2.68 -10.85 -26.84
CA ILE A 236 3.95 -10.88 -27.60
C ILE A 236 4.78 -12.07 -27.19
N GLN A 237 4.68 -12.49 -25.93
CA GLN A 237 5.40 -13.62 -25.34
C GLN A 237 4.42 -14.63 -24.75
N GLU A 238 4.86 -15.89 -24.60
CA GLU A 238 4.10 -16.89 -23.84
C GLU A 238 3.93 -16.41 -22.39
N LYS A 239 2.71 -16.62 -21.81
CA LYS A 239 2.39 -16.25 -20.45
C LYS A 239 1.80 -17.42 -19.69
N GLU A 240 2.23 -17.56 -18.45
CA GLU A 240 1.58 -18.39 -17.46
C GLU A 240 0.53 -17.56 -16.72
N VAL A 241 -0.72 -18.05 -16.68
CA VAL A 241 -1.85 -17.32 -16.08
C VAL A 241 -2.60 -18.23 -15.13
N THR A 242 -2.83 -17.78 -13.92
CA THR A 242 -3.66 -18.46 -12.93
C THR A 242 -5.09 -17.93 -13.01
N VAL A 243 -6.04 -18.83 -13.20
CA VAL A 243 -7.47 -18.55 -13.31
C VAL A 243 -8.23 -19.18 -12.16
N GLY A 244 -9.17 -18.45 -11.58
CA GLY A 244 -9.98 -18.88 -10.44
C GLY A 244 -11.43 -19.15 -10.81
N TYR A 245 -11.98 -20.19 -10.21
CA TYR A 245 -13.41 -20.56 -10.33
C TYR A 245 -14.01 -20.80 -8.96
N ARG A 246 -15.27 -20.39 -8.77
CA ARG A 246 -16.07 -20.70 -7.61
C ARG A 246 -17.15 -21.72 -8.00
N VAL A 247 -17.24 -22.79 -7.23
CA VAL A 247 -18.22 -23.86 -7.40
C VAL A 247 -19.25 -23.73 -6.29
N GLU A 248 -20.52 -23.58 -6.68
CA GLU A 248 -21.62 -23.31 -5.78
C GLU A 248 -22.70 -24.39 -5.92
N ASP A 249 -23.18 -24.96 -4.81
CA ASP A 249 -24.33 -25.87 -4.83
C ASP A 249 -25.62 -25.07 -5.15
N VAL A 250 -26.28 -25.37 -6.26
CA VAL A 250 -27.52 -24.71 -6.71
C VAL A 250 -28.60 -24.71 -5.64
N LYS A 251 -28.58 -25.62 -4.69
CA LYS A 251 -29.54 -25.73 -3.60
C LYS A 251 -29.07 -25.11 -2.29
N GLY A 252 -27.82 -24.58 -2.25
CA GLY A 252 -27.24 -23.98 -1.07
C GLY A 252 -27.12 -24.96 0.12
N ARG A 253 -26.75 -26.22 -0.13
CA ARG A 253 -26.56 -27.24 0.89
C ARG A 253 -25.11 -27.32 1.35
N GLU A 254 -24.18 -26.86 0.51
CA GLU A 254 -22.74 -26.80 0.74
C GLU A 254 -22.27 -25.37 0.57
N GLU A 255 -21.26 -24.97 1.33
CA GLU A 255 -20.60 -23.69 1.17
C GLU A 255 -19.88 -23.63 -0.18
N PRO A 256 -19.86 -22.47 -0.86
CA PRO A 256 -19.09 -22.27 -2.08
C PRO A 256 -17.62 -22.59 -1.87
N ARG A 257 -16.96 -23.18 -2.88
CA ARG A 257 -15.51 -23.45 -2.84
C ARG A 257 -14.85 -22.87 -4.06
N GLU A 258 -13.65 -22.32 -3.86
CA GLU A 258 -12.80 -21.82 -4.92
C GLU A 258 -11.76 -22.88 -5.33
N VAL A 259 -11.44 -22.87 -6.62
CA VAL A 259 -10.39 -23.70 -7.21
C VAL A 259 -9.69 -22.91 -8.32
N SER A 260 -8.39 -23.07 -8.44
CA SER A 260 -7.59 -22.39 -9.46
C SER A 260 -6.87 -23.36 -10.38
N PHE A 261 -6.53 -22.88 -11.58
CA PHE A 261 -5.75 -23.59 -12.56
C PHE A 261 -4.73 -22.65 -13.20
N THR A 262 -3.49 -23.06 -13.27
CA THR A 262 -2.45 -22.35 -14.01
C THR A 262 -2.48 -22.77 -15.48
N ILE A 263 -2.57 -21.85 -16.41
CA ILE A 263 -2.74 -22.08 -17.85
C ILE A 263 -1.60 -21.43 -18.60
N GLN A 264 -0.99 -22.15 -19.55
CA GLN A 264 -0.04 -21.59 -20.49
C GLN A 264 -0.78 -20.93 -21.65
N VAL A 265 -0.62 -19.64 -21.82
CA VAL A 265 -1.17 -18.87 -22.94
C VAL A 265 -0.06 -18.66 -23.96
N PRO A 266 -0.12 -19.33 -25.12
CA PRO A 266 0.93 -19.17 -26.12
C PRO A 266 0.89 -17.76 -26.73
N ALA A 267 2.06 -17.25 -27.14
CA ALA A 267 2.16 -16.01 -27.88
C ALA A 267 1.26 -16.01 -29.12
N GLY A 268 0.74 -14.83 -29.49
CA GLY A 268 -0.20 -14.69 -30.59
C GLY A 268 0.41 -15.10 -31.93
N ILE A 269 -0.43 -15.51 -32.86
CA ILE A 269 -0.22 -15.99 -34.25
C ILE A 269 1.21 -16.36 -34.66
N GLN A 270 1.55 -17.65 -34.52
CA GLN A 270 2.76 -18.22 -35.11
C GLN A 270 2.63 -18.32 -36.63
N THR A 271 3.37 -17.50 -37.37
CA THR A 271 3.63 -17.72 -38.81
C THR A 271 5.06 -18.27 -38.98
N ALA A 272 5.34 -18.96 -40.09
CA ALA A 272 6.63 -19.58 -40.35
C ALA A 272 7.84 -18.61 -40.47
N GLU A 273 7.59 -17.31 -40.52
CA GLU A 273 8.62 -16.25 -40.41
C GLU A 273 9.08 -16.05 -38.94
N GLN A 274 8.40 -16.65 -37.97
CA GLN A 274 8.57 -16.46 -36.55
C GLN A 274 9.58 -17.41 -35.88
N GLU A 275 10.01 -18.51 -36.54
CA GLU A 275 11.10 -19.34 -36.01
C GLU A 275 12.46 -18.57 -36.05
N GLU A 276 12.67 -17.68 -37.04
CA GLU A 276 13.80 -16.74 -37.04
C GLU A 276 13.60 -15.55 -36.05
N GLU A 277 12.37 -15.19 -35.75
CA GLU A 277 12.00 -14.20 -34.74
C GLU A 277 12.12 -14.73 -33.31
N GLU A 278 12.01 -16.03 -33.09
CA GLU A 278 12.10 -16.66 -31.77
C GLU A 278 13.55 -16.59 -31.20
N GLU A 279 14.58 -16.64 -32.08
CA GLU A 279 15.97 -16.35 -31.69
C GLU A 279 16.16 -14.85 -31.32
N ARG A 280 15.38 -13.93 -31.93
CA ARG A 280 15.42 -12.50 -31.63
C ARG A 280 14.64 -12.13 -30.36
N ARG A 281 13.64 -12.93 -29.97
CA ARG A 281 12.84 -12.77 -28.73
C ARG A 281 13.65 -12.96 -27.45
N GLN A 282 14.92 -13.42 -27.56
CA GLN A 282 15.81 -13.62 -26.42
C GLN A 282 16.57 -12.37 -26.00
N ASN A 283 16.43 -11.24 -26.69
CA ASN A 283 16.99 -9.99 -26.22
C ASN A 283 16.22 -9.50 -24.99
N ALA A 284 16.91 -9.37 -23.88
CA ALA A 284 16.33 -8.81 -22.67
C ALA A 284 15.82 -7.38 -22.92
N CYS A 285 14.78 -6.98 -22.20
CA CYS A 285 14.39 -5.57 -22.13
C CYS A 285 15.58 -4.75 -21.64
N PRO A 286 15.82 -3.52 -22.16
CA PRO A 286 16.84 -2.64 -21.60
C PRO A 286 16.74 -2.52 -20.08
N GLU A 287 17.89 -2.60 -19.41
CA GLU A 287 17.95 -2.65 -17.93
C GLU A 287 17.50 -1.34 -17.26
N GLY A 288 17.60 -0.20 -17.95
CA GLY A 288 17.23 1.12 -17.43
C GLY A 288 15.72 1.37 -17.27
N VAL A 289 14.84 0.39 -17.61
CA VAL A 289 13.38 0.54 -17.46
C VAL A 289 12.91 -0.04 -16.14
N ILE A 290 12.44 0.81 -15.22
CA ILE A 290 11.96 0.44 -13.88
C ILE A 290 10.56 1.03 -13.62
N PRO A 291 9.54 0.20 -13.35
CA PRO A 291 9.54 -1.26 -13.41
C PRO A 291 9.74 -1.77 -14.84
N ALA A 292 10.39 -2.93 -14.97
CA ALA A 292 10.58 -3.57 -16.26
C ALA A 292 9.23 -3.85 -16.95
N VAL A 293 9.21 -3.81 -18.28
CA VAL A 293 7.97 -4.01 -19.02
C VAL A 293 7.50 -5.48 -18.98
N ALA A 294 6.19 -5.71 -18.98
CA ALA A 294 5.60 -7.04 -18.89
C ALA A 294 5.95 -7.92 -20.10
N GLU A 295 6.04 -7.34 -21.29
CA GLU A 295 6.35 -8.06 -22.54
C GLU A 295 7.26 -7.21 -23.44
N TRP A 296 8.37 -7.77 -23.90
CA TRP A 296 9.32 -7.16 -24.81
C TRP A 296 9.71 -8.10 -25.96
N CYS A 297 9.76 -7.56 -27.17
CA CYS A 297 10.34 -8.24 -28.34
C CYS A 297 11.30 -7.29 -29.05
N GLY A 298 12.60 -7.51 -28.88
CA GLY A 298 13.65 -6.70 -29.53
C GLY A 298 13.63 -6.79 -31.05
N GLY A 299 13.98 -5.69 -31.73
CA GLY A 299 14.17 -5.58 -33.15
C GLY A 299 15.64 -5.40 -33.55
N GLU A 300 15.91 -5.40 -34.87
CA GLU A 300 17.24 -5.08 -35.39
C GLU A 300 17.33 -3.59 -35.69
N GLY A 301 17.96 -2.82 -34.86
CA GLY A 301 18.21 -1.41 -35.13
C GLY A 301 18.00 -0.49 -33.94
N ILE A 302 18.13 0.79 -34.22
CA ILE A 302 18.07 1.85 -33.22
C ILE A 302 17.08 2.91 -33.70
N PHE A 303 16.16 3.32 -32.87
CA PHE A 303 15.37 4.52 -33.03
C PHE A 303 16.19 5.73 -32.60
N ARG A 304 16.09 6.82 -33.33
CA ARG A 304 16.69 8.10 -32.98
C ARG A 304 15.68 9.20 -33.23
N LEU A 305 15.51 10.08 -32.29
CA LEU A 305 14.68 11.27 -32.46
C LEU A 305 15.18 12.13 -33.63
N GLY A 306 14.27 12.71 -34.36
CA GLY A 306 14.58 13.64 -35.48
C GLY A 306 15.33 14.88 -34.98
N LYS A 307 16.06 15.57 -35.90
CA LYS A 307 16.75 16.83 -35.54
C LYS A 307 15.80 17.99 -35.16
N ALA A 308 14.56 17.92 -35.55
CA ALA A 308 13.45 18.76 -35.08
C ALA A 308 12.33 17.78 -34.66
N PRO A 309 12.41 17.24 -33.45
CA PRO A 309 11.57 16.15 -33.05
C PRO A 309 10.11 16.60 -32.95
N ARG A 310 9.20 15.73 -33.39
CA ARG A 310 7.77 15.99 -33.37
C ARG A 310 7.06 14.93 -32.53
N MET A 311 6.06 15.38 -31.79
CA MET A 311 5.09 14.53 -31.14
C MET A 311 3.73 14.70 -31.82
N ILE A 312 3.20 13.62 -32.36
CA ILE A 312 1.88 13.60 -33.01
C ILE A 312 0.88 13.08 -32.02
N VAL A 313 -0.10 13.91 -31.68
CA VAL A 313 -1.11 13.60 -30.64
C VAL A 313 -2.47 13.41 -31.33
N ASP A 314 -3.00 12.18 -31.29
CA ASP A 314 -4.29 11.83 -31.94
C ASP A 314 -5.44 11.96 -30.93
N THR A 315 -5.80 13.19 -30.60
CA THR A 315 -6.92 13.50 -29.71
C THR A 315 -8.27 13.01 -30.26
N ASP A 316 -8.43 12.98 -31.59
CA ASP A 316 -9.65 12.49 -32.25
C ASP A 316 -9.86 10.98 -32.02
N SER A 317 -8.78 10.22 -31.79
CA SER A 317 -8.90 8.78 -31.51
C SER A 317 -9.65 8.51 -30.20
N PHE A 318 -9.43 9.31 -29.15
CA PHE A 318 -10.17 9.23 -27.88
C PHE A 318 -11.60 9.80 -27.97
N LEU A 319 -11.82 10.84 -28.78
CA LEU A 319 -13.14 11.44 -28.98
C LEU A 319 -14.14 10.50 -29.65
N ARG A 320 -13.68 9.53 -30.45
CA ARG A 320 -14.53 8.56 -31.14
C ARG A 320 -15.19 7.55 -30.21
N GLU A 321 -14.62 7.29 -29.05
CA GLU A 321 -15.05 6.28 -28.09
C GLU A 321 -16.17 6.77 -27.13
N SER A 322 -16.10 8.04 -26.66
CA SER A 322 -17.11 8.66 -25.79
C SER A 322 -17.18 10.18 -25.99
N VAL A 323 -18.39 10.74 -26.13
CA VAL A 323 -18.54 12.19 -26.38
C VAL A 323 -18.30 13.04 -25.12
N THR A 324 -18.52 12.50 -23.93
CA THR A 324 -18.38 13.24 -22.65
C THR A 324 -17.03 13.00 -21.99
N GLU A 325 -16.65 11.74 -21.82
CA GLU A 325 -15.36 11.34 -21.26
C GLU A 325 -14.22 11.65 -22.24
N GLY A 326 -14.38 11.38 -23.51
CA GLY A 326 -13.38 11.63 -24.54
C GLY A 326 -12.92 13.08 -24.70
N LYS A 327 -13.72 14.08 -24.28
CA LYS A 327 -13.26 15.48 -24.26
C LYS A 327 -12.27 15.76 -23.14
N ALA A 328 -12.52 15.20 -21.96
CA ALA A 328 -11.60 15.29 -20.84
C ALA A 328 -10.29 14.56 -21.17
N ASP A 329 -10.39 13.34 -21.73
CA ASP A 329 -9.23 12.54 -22.11
C ASP A 329 -8.38 13.21 -23.19
N ALA A 330 -9.01 13.83 -24.20
CA ALA A 330 -8.32 14.60 -25.24
C ALA A 330 -7.53 15.79 -24.66
N GLN A 331 -8.06 16.46 -23.62
CA GLN A 331 -7.34 17.55 -22.95
C GLN A 331 -6.19 16.98 -22.11
N ILE A 332 -6.43 15.94 -21.31
CA ILE A 332 -5.40 15.28 -20.52
C ILE A 332 -4.26 14.76 -21.41
N LEU A 333 -4.58 14.22 -22.60
CA LEU A 333 -3.57 13.76 -23.56
C LEU A 333 -2.66 14.90 -24.05
N ARG A 334 -3.20 16.10 -24.29
CA ARG A 334 -2.39 17.29 -24.63
C ARG A 334 -1.50 17.70 -23.45
N ASP A 335 -2.08 17.77 -22.26
CA ASP A 335 -1.36 18.15 -21.04
C ASP A 335 -0.25 17.15 -20.71
N MET A 336 -0.45 15.85 -20.99
CA MET A 336 0.59 14.82 -20.88
C MET A 336 1.71 14.99 -21.91
N ALA A 337 1.39 15.38 -23.15
CA ALA A 337 2.40 15.66 -24.15
C ALA A 337 3.26 16.88 -23.78
N ASP A 338 2.62 17.94 -23.28
CA ASP A 338 3.31 19.11 -22.75
C ASP A 338 4.17 18.75 -21.52
N LEU A 339 3.66 17.90 -20.62
CA LEU A 339 4.41 17.40 -19.44
C LEU A 339 5.65 16.61 -19.88
N PHE A 340 5.48 15.67 -20.82
CA PHE A 340 6.60 14.88 -21.38
C PHE A 340 7.73 15.79 -21.89
N ASN A 341 7.38 16.81 -22.68
CA ASN A 341 8.36 17.79 -23.18
C ASN A 341 9.11 18.49 -22.05
N ARG A 342 8.36 19.07 -21.10
CA ARG A 342 8.96 19.79 -19.97
C ARG A 342 9.87 18.89 -19.13
N GLN A 343 9.45 17.65 -18.87
CA GLN A 343 10.26 16.68 -18.13
C GLN A 343 11.54 16.31 -18.88
N CYS A 344 11.43 16.01 -20.17
CA CYS A 344 12.60 15.69 -20.99
C CYS A 344 13.59 16.87 -21.14
N GLU A 345 13.10 18.11 -21.21
CA GLU A 345 13.94 19.31 -21.24
C GLU A 345 14.64 19.52 -19.90
N SER A 346 13.89 19.48 -18.79
CA SER A 346 14.43 19.71 -17.43
C SER A 346 15.51 18.69 -17.05
N CYS A 347 15.38 17.45 -17.52
CA CYS A 347 16.36 16.37 -17.25
C CYS A 347 17.48 16.30 -18.30
N GLY A 348 17.53 17.22 -19.25
CA GLY A 348 18.53 17.20 -20.31
C GLY A 348 18.44 16.02 -21.28
N ILE A 349 17.36 15.25 -21.25
CA ILE A 349 17.08 14.17 -22.21
C ILE A 349 16.91 14.74 -23.62
N LEU A 350 16.26 15.89 -23.72
CA LEU A 350 16.10 16.63 -24.98
C LEU A 350 16.89 17.95 -24.92
N GLN A 351 17.61 18.27 -26.02
CA GLN A 351 18.26 19.57 -26.19
C GLN A 351 17.31 20.65 -26.73
N GLU A 352 16.23 20.25 -27.39
CA GLU A 352 15.17 21.11 -27.93
C GLU A 352 13.81 20.41 -27.71
N GLU A 353 12.79 21.17 -27.32
CA GLU A 353 11.40 20.69 -27.19
C GLU A 353 10.91 20.01 -28.48
N MET A 354 10.15 18.93 -28.34
CA MET A 354 9.39 18.38 -29.47
C MET A 354 8.24 19.31 -29.82
N THR A 355 8.08 19.55 -31.10
CA THR A 355 6.89 20.27 -31.54
C THR A 355 5.67 19.34 -31.49
N ILE A 356 4.67 19.72 -30.72
CA ILE A 356 3.42 18.96 -30.58
C ILE A 356 2.48 19.33 -31.73
N TYR A 357 2.00 18.32 -32.47
CA TYR A 357 1.03 18.45 -33.57
C TYR A 357 -0.18 17.56 -33.30
N GLU A 358 -1.37 18.11 -33.50
CA GLU A 358 -2.57 17.26 -33.58
C GLU A 358 -2.58 16.57 -34.95
N GLY A 359 -2.76 15.26 -34.96
CA GLY A 359 -2.74 14.48 -36.20
C GLY A 359 -3.03 13.01 -35.99
N THR A 360 -2.94 12.22 -37.00
CA THR A 360 -3.21 10.79 -37.04
C THR A 360 -1.93 10.01 -37.27
N LEU A 361 -1.99 8.69 -37.19
CA LEU A 361 -0.86 7.81 -37.48
C LEU A 361 -0.31 7.99 -38.92
N GLU A 362 -1.13 8.47 -39.88
CA GLU A 362 -0.71 8.75 -41.25
C GLU A 362 0.25 9.95 -41.36
N ASP A 363 0.23 10.86 -40.37
CA ASP A 363 1.06 12.06 -40.32
C ASP A 363 2.47 11.82 -39.73
N VAL A 364 2.70 10.63 -39.17
CA VAL A 364 3.93 10.24 -38.45
C VAL A 364 5.05 9.91 -39.43
N ARG A 365 6.23 10.49 -39.21
CA ARG A 365 7.45 10.32 -40.01
C ARG A 365 8.55 9.63 -39.20
N ALA A 366 9.60 9.22 -39.84
CA ALA A 366 10.81 8.73 -39.21
C ALA A 366 11.36 9.77 -38.21
N GLY A 367 11.66 9.34 -36.98
CA GLY A 367 12.12 10.18 -35.87
C GLY A 367 11.01 10.88 -35.08
N ASP A 368 9.73 10.62 -35.35
CA ASP A 368 8.60 11.17 -34.63
C ASP A 368 8.14 10.22 -33.51
N VAL A 369 7.45 10.79 -32.52
CA VAL A 369 6.69 10.06 -31.45
C VAL A 369 5.20 10.28 -31.73
N TYR A 370 4.40 9.21 -31.61
CA TYR A 370 2.95 9.24 -31.75
C TYR A 370 2.25 8.76 -30.49
N LEU A 371 1.22 9.49 -30.08
CA LEU A 371 0.35 9.16 -28.94
C LEU A 371 -1.10 9.05 -29.43
N GLY A 372 -1.75 7.91 -29.20
CA GLY A 372 -3.13 7.73 -29.60
C GLY A 372 -3.84 6.54 -28.97
N CYS A 373 -5.17 6.44 -29.21
CA CYS A 373 -6.00 5.39 -28.67
C CYS A 373 -5.73 4.04 -29.35
N ALA A 374 -5.71 2.97 -28.56
CA ALA A 374 -5.75 1.58 -29.01
C ALA A 374 -7.20 1.12 -29.18
N GLU A 375 -7.40 0.02 -29.92
CA GLU A 375 -8.71 -0.63 -29.98
C GLU A 375 -8.98 -1.33 -28.64
N LYS A 376 -10.18 -1.15 -28.05
CA LYS A 376 -10.60 -1.79 -26.78
C LYS A 376 -10.59 -3.32 -26.77
N SER A 377 -10.45 -3.92 -27.95
CA SER A 377 -10.30 -5.37 -28.10
C SER A 377 -8.88 -5.90 -27.76
N GLY A 378 -7.93 -5.01 -27.46
CA GLY A 378 -6.53 -5.37 -27.20
C GLY A 378 -6.25 -5.93 -25.82
N GLY A 379 -7.19 -5.78 -24.86
CA GLY A 379 -7.04 -6.26 -23.49
C GLY A 379 -5.98 -5.50 -22.71
N LEU A 380 -5.80 -4.21 -22.99
CA LEU A 380 -4.83 -3.36 -22.27
C LEU A 380 -5.41 -2.84 -20.95
N GLY A 381 -6.75 -2.74 -20.84
CA GLY A 381 -7.42 -2.24 -19.65
C GLY A 381 -7.18 -0.74 -19.40
N GLU A 382 -7.27 -0.33 -18.15
CA GLU A 382 -7.17 1.08 -17.75
C GLU A 382 -5.75 1.66 -17.90
N GLU A 383 -4.72 0.84 -17.71
CA GLU A 383 -3.35 1.31 -17.57
C GLU A 383 -2.36 0.68 -18.54
N GLY A 384 -2.77 -0.36 -19.26
CA GLY A 384 -1.89 -1.01 -20.23
C GLY A 384 -1.69 -0.20 -21.50
N TYR A 385 -0.55 -0.41 -22.14
CA TYR A 385 -0.19 0.24 -23.41
C TYR A 385 0.63 -0.69 -24.31
N THR A 386 0.71 -0.32 -25.58
CA THR A 386 1.68 -0.84 -26.53
C THR A 386 2.62 0.27 -26.97
N CYS A 387 3.88 -0.08 -27.22
CA CYS A 387 4.85 0.82 -27.82
C CYS A 387 5.62 0.10 -28.94
N ASP A 388 5.35 0.49 -30.19
CA ASP A 388 6.06 -0.03 -31.36
C ASP A 388 7.20 0.94 -31.70
N ILE A 389 8.45 0.52 -31.50
CA ILE A 389 9.67 1.29 -31.74
C ILE A 389 10.34 0.79 -33.01
N THR A 390 10.24 1.57 -34.07
CA THR A 390 10.84 1.30 -35.39
C THR A 390 11.72 2.49 -35.81
N ASP A 391 11.59 2.99 -37.01
CA ASP A 391 12.10 4.33 -37.39
C ASP A 391 11.29 5.47 -36.76
N LYS A 392 10.20 5.17 -36.11
CA LYS A 392 9.32 6.02 -35.31
C LYS A 392 8.90 5.30 -34.05
N CYS A 393 8.46 6.04 -33.03
CA CYS A 393 7.92 5.49 -31.78
C CYS A 393 6.40 5.70 -31.74
N VAL A 394 5.62 4.60 -31.59
CA VAL A 394 4.15 4.63 -31.64
C VAL A 394 3.62 4.08 -30.33
N ILE A 395 3.11 4.96 -29.46
CA ILE A 395 2.50 4.61 -28.18
C ILE A 395 0.99 4.62 -28.32
N LYS A 396 0.33 3.51 -27.92
CA LYS A 396 -1.12 3.37 -27.91
C LYS A 396 -1.61 2.75 -26.63
N ALA A 397 -2.74 3.23 -26.10
CA ALA A 397 -3.42 2.68 -24.95
C ALA A 397 -4.94 2.83 -25.09
N GLU A 398 -5.70 2.03 -24.36
CA GLU A 398 -7.17 2.14 -24.31
C GLU A 398 -7.61 3.38 -23.51
N ASN A 399 -6.78 3.83 -22.54
CA ASN A 399 -6.99 5.00 -21.70
C ASN A 399 -5.76 5.91 -21.67
N VAL A 400 -5.97 7.17 -21.32
CA VAL A 400 -4.89 8.18 -21.25
C VAL A 400 -3.82 7.83 -20.20
N THR A 401 -4.18 7.14 -19.14
CA THR A 401 -3.23 6.67 -18.12
C THR A 401 -2.20 5.71 -18.71
N GLY A 402 -2.62 4.78 -19.57
CA GLY A 402 -1.68 3.91 -20.30
C GLY A 402 -0.73 4.68 -21.22
N ILE A 403 -1.19 5.77 -21.85
CA ILE A 403 -0.31 6.67 -22.61
C ILE A 403 0.75 7.28 -21.71
N ARG A 404 0.38 7.72 -20.49
CA ARG A 404 1.35 8.24 -19.52
C ARG A 404 2.45 7.21 -19.21
N TRP A 405 2.07 5.97 -18.97
CA TRP A 405 3.05 4.90 -18.67
C TRP A 405 3.95 4.60 -19.89
N GLY A 406 3.40 4.64 -21.08
CA GLY A 406 4.19 4.54 -22.32
C GLY A 406 5.19 5.70 -22.48
N CYS A 407 4.78 6.92 -22.14
CA CYS A 407 5.66 8.08 -22.11
C CYS A 407 6.77 7.94 -21.07
N VAL A 408 6.46 7.48 -19.87
CA VAL A 408 7.46 7.20 -18.81
C VAL A 408 8.49 6.19 -19.29
N THR A 409 8.04 5.07 -19.86
CA THR A 409 8.95 4.06 -20.40
C THR A 409 9.84 4.64 -21.52
N LEU A 410 9.28 5.46 -22.41
CA LEU A 410 10.07 6.11 -23.45
C LEU A 410 11.11 7.08 -22.86
N MET A 411 10.77 7.85 -21.81
CA MET A 411 11.73 8.73 -21.13
C MET A 411 12.87 7.92 -20.51
N GLN A 412 12.59 6.83 -19.83
CA GLN A 412 13.60 5.96 -19.22
C GLN A 412 14.52 5.36 -20.30
N LEU A 413 13.94 4.86 -21.41
CA LEU A 413 14.73 4.35 -22.53
C LEU A 413 15.61 5.43 -23.19
N LEU A 414 15.15 6.66 -23.29
CA LEU A 414 15.92 7.79 -23.85
C LEU A 414 17.01 8.25 -22.87
N SER A 415 16.77 8.17 -21.56
CA SER A 415 17.74 8.53 -20.52
C SER A 415 18.89 7.54 -20.43
N ASP A 416 18.61 6.23 -20.60
CA ASP A 416 19.61 5.15 -20.56
C ASP A 416 20.45 5.08 -21.87
N GLY A 417 19.91 5.57 -22.97
CA GLY A 417 20.51 5.47 -24.30
C GLY A 417 21.59 6.51 -24.61
N GLU A 418 22.76 6.08 -25.12
CA GLU A 418 23.76 7.00 -25.65
C GLU A 418 23.19 7.88 -26.78
N ASP A 419 23.43 9.22 -26.74
CA ASP A 419 22.94 10.17 -27.73
C ASP A 419 21.41 10.11 -27.99
N ASN A 420 20.59 9.86 -26.97
CA ASN A 420 19.12 9.76 -27.08
C ASN A 420 18.66 8.72 -28.09
N THR A 421 19.29 7.56 -28.09
CA THR A 421 18.93 6.43 -28.94
C THR A 421 18.18 5.36 -28.12
N VAL A 422 17.22 4.72 -28.74
CA VAL A 422 16.42 3.64 -28.16
C VAL A 422 16.52 2.40 -29.02
N PRO A 423 16.73 1.19 -28.47
CA PRO A 423 16.66 -0.05 -29.25
C PRO A 423 15.30 -0.20 -29.92
N GLN A 424 15.27 -0.61 -31.18
CA GLN A 424 14.02 -0.95 -31.83
C GLN A 424 13.42 -2.21 -31.18
N GLY A 425 12.10 -2.24 -31.09
CA GLY A 425 11.38 -3.36 -30.52
C GLY A 425 9.89 -3.07 -30.39
N ARG A 426 9.20 -4.04 -29.80
CA ARG A 426 7.78 -3.93 -29.48
C ARG A 426 7.59 -4.21 -28.00
N ILE A 427 6.80 -3.35 -27.35
CA ILE A 427 6.39 -3.45 -25.97
C ILE A 427 4.87 -3.67 -25.92
N ARG A 428 4.44 -4.58 -25.04
CA ARG A 428 3.08 -4.65 -24.53
C ARG A 428 3.18 -4.72 -23.02
N ASP A 429 2.71 -3.69 -22.32
CA ASP A 429 2.97 -3.50 -20.90
C ASP A 429 1.70 -3.15 -20.12
N TYR A 430 1.60 -3.66 -18.91
CA TYR A 430 0.43 -3.56 -18.05
C TYR A 430 0.78 -3.94 -16.60
N PRO A 431 0.08 -3.37 -15.60
CA PRO A 431 0.30 -3.74 -14.19
C PRO A 431 -0.36 -5.05 -13.81
N LEU A 432 0.21 -5.75 -12.82
CA LEU A 432 -0.39 -6.91 -12.18
C LEU A 432 -1.48 -6.50 -11.17
N TYR A 433 -1.26 -5.43 -10.41
CA TYR A 433 -2.18 -4.90 -9.42
C TYR A 433 -2.67 -3.50 -9.77
N THR A 434 -3.95 -3.23 -9.49
CA THR A 434 -4.59 -1.94 -9.79
C THR A 434 -4.22 -0.83 -8.82
N VAL A 435 -3.82 -1.16 -7.59
CA VAL A 435 -3.32 -0.21 -6.59
C VAL A 435 -1.83 -0.42 -6.36
N ARG A 436 -1.06 0.60 -6.65
CA ARG A 436 0.39 0.69 -6.42
C ARG A 436 0.63 2.00 -5.70
N GLY A 437 0.54 1.93 -4.36
CA GLY A 437 0.30 3.09 -3.54
C GLY A 437 1.48 3.54 -2.68
N PHE A 438 1.41 4.82 -2.35
CA PHE A 438 2.15 5.49 -1.29
C PHE A 438 1.20 6.41 -0.52
N GLY A 439 1.44 6.58 0.76
CA GLY A 439 0.72 7.56 1.57
C GLY A 439 1.64 8.31 2.54
N ILE A 440 1.19 9.49 2.94
CA ILE A 440 1.92 10.36 3.86
C ILE A 440 0.99 11.04 4.85
N ASP A 441 1.40 11.01 6.11
CA ASP A 441 0.80 11.78 7.19
C ASP A 441 1.32 13.22 7.15
N VAL A 442 0.46 14.12 6.68
CA VAL A 442 0.73 15.57 6.66
C VAL A 442 0.09 16.28 7.86
N ALA A 443 -0.68 15.53 8.66
CA ALA A 443 -1.37 16.07 9.83
C ALA A 443 -0.42 16.32 10.98
N ARG A 444 0.25 15.28 11.48
CA ARG A 444 1.18 15.37 12.61
C ARG A 444 2.40 16.22 12.28
N LYS A 445 2.86 16.18 11.03
CA LYS A 445 3.91 17.05 10.52
C LYS A 445 3.45 17.72 9.22
N PRO A 446 3.44 19.08 9.15
CA PRO A 446 3.10 19.77 7.90
C PRO A 446 4.13 19.45 6.82
N VAL A 447 3.64 19.19 5.61
CA VAL A 447 4.42 18.97 4.40
C VAL A 447 3.96 19.98 3.35
N SER A 448 4.91 20.64 2.67
CA SER A 448 4.58 21.63 1.65
C SER A 448 3.91 20.99 0.44
N ILE A 449 3.07 21.76 -0.24
CA ILE A 449 2.43 21.29 -1.48
C ILE A 449 3.49 21.01 -2.55
N GLU A 450 4.59 21.74 -2.57
CA GLU A 450 5.73 21.55 -3.46
C GLU A 450 6.38 20.18 -3.25
N THR A 451 6.58 19.76 -1.99
CA THR A 451 7.10 18.43 -1.66
C THR A 451 6.14 17.33 -2.13
N LEU A 452 4.82 17.53 -2.00
CA LEU A 452 3.85 16.58 -2.54
C LEU A 452 3.92 16.49 -4.08
N TYR A 453 4.18 17.58 -4.78
CA TYR A 453 4.43 17.56 -6.23
C TYR A 453 5.74 16.84 -6.58
N ASP A 454 6.81 17.04 -5.83
CA ASP A 454 8.07 16.31 -6.03
C ASP A 454 7.87 14.79 -5.86
N MET A 455 7.13 14.38 -4.81
CA MET A 455 6.78 12.98 -4.59
C MET A 455 5.90 12.42 -5.71
N LEU A 456 4.90 13.19 -6.17
CA LEU A 456 4.03 12.84 -7.28
C LEU A 456 4.81 12.56 -8.58
N GLU A 457 5.80 13.40 -8.87
CA GLU A 457 6.64 13.28 -10.06
C GLU A 457 7.46 11.98 -10.03
N VAL A 458 8.07 11.67 -8.88
CA VAL A 458 8.83 10.45 -8.64
C VAL A 458 7.93 9.21 -8.66
N MET A 459 6.74 9.27 -8.05
CA MET A 459 5.74 8.20 -8.14
C MET A 459 5.43 7.86 -9.59
N SER A 460 5.17 8.89 -10.39
CA SER A 460 4.88 8.72 -11.82
C SER A 460 6.03 8.07 -12.59
N TRP A 461 7.29 8.38 -12.26
CA TRP A 461 8.47 7.75 -12.84
C TRP A 461 8.51 6.24 -12.60
N TYR A 462 8.11 5.79 -11.40
CA TYR A 462 8.01 4.38 -11.04
C TYR A 462 6.65 3.74 -11.37
N LYS A 463 5.79 4.40 -12.15
CA LYS A 463 4.44 3.94 -12.50
C LYS A 463 3.58 3.60 -11.27
N MET A 464 3.83 4.25 -10.11
CA MET A 464 2.93 4.23 -8.97
C MET A 464 1.72 5.11 -9.26
N ASN A 465 0.52 4.71 -8.78
CA ASN A 465 -0.73 5.33 -9.24
C ASN A 465 -1.71 5.76 -8.15
N ASP A 466 -1.35 5.56 -6.88
CA ASP A 466 -2.26 5.80 -5.74
C ASP A 466 -1.53 6.57 -4.64
N PHE A 467 -1.94 7.80 -4.37
CA PHE A 467 -1.29 8.71 -3.41
C PHE A 467 -2.25 9.09 -2.30
N SER A 468 -2.15 8.47 -1.13
CA SER A 468 -2.96 8.73 0.05
C SER A 468 -2.40 9.91 0.85
N ILE A 469 -3.25 10.88 1.21
CA ILE A 469 -2.88 12.06 2.00
C ILE A 469 -3.73 12.10 3.26
N HIS A 470 -3.10 11.85 4.41
CA HIS A 470 -3.74 11.85 5.73
C HIS A 470 -3.73 13.26 6.33
N LEU A 471 -4.92 13.91 6.40
CA LEU A 471 -5.05 15.35 6.59
C LEU A 471 -5.34 15.79 8.02
N ASN A 472 -5.77 14.88 8.89
CA ASN A 472 -6.02 15.18 10.31
C ASN A 472 -5.56 14.06 11.21
N ASP A 473 -4.94 14.43 12.30
CA ASP A 473 -4.53 13.51 13.37
C ASP A 473 -3.99 14.28 14.58
N ASN A 474 -3.51 13.52 15.56
CA ASN A 474 -2.91 14.01 16.80
C ASN A 474 -1.67 13.20 17.18
N THR A 475 -0.86 13.77 18.06
CA THR A 475 0.29 13.03 18.59
C THR A 475 -0.17 11.84 19.44
N ILE A 476 0.66 10.81 19.50
CA ILE A 476 0.42 9.59 20.29
C ILE A 476 0.13 9.87 21.78
N LEU A 477 0.56 11.03 22.31
CA LEU A 477 0.28 11.45 23.67
C LEU A 477 -1.21 11.63 23.96
N ALA A 478 -2.03 11.90 22.94
CA ALA A 478 -3.48 12.02 23.11
C ALA A 478 -4.18 10.68 23.31
N THR A 479 -3.59 9.59 22.82
CA THR A 479 -4.18 8.25 22.75
C THR A 479 -3.59 7.27 23.76
N SER A 480 -2.32 7.40 24.09
CA SER A 480 -1.54 6.35 24.75
C SER A 480 -1.69 6.26 26.27
N GLY A 481 -2.54 7.09 26.90
CA GLY A 481 -2.62 7.16 28.37
C GLY A 481 -1.32 7.61 29.04
N LEU A 482 -0.42 8.25 28.27
CA LEU A 482 0.85 8.81 28.77
C LEU A 482 0.65 10.17 29.46
N THR A 483 -0.57 10.71 29.44
CA THR A 483 -0.93 11.95 30.10
C THR A 483 -1.55 11.68 31.47
N ASP A 484 -1.35 12.60 32.42
CA ASP A 484 -1.84 12.48 33.79
C ASP A 484 -3.37 12.73 33.93
N SER A 485 -4.00 13.33 32.90
CA SER A 485 -5.43 13.63 32.89
C SER A 485 -5.98 13.91 31.49
N PRO A 486 -7.33 13.79 31.29
CA PRO A 486 -7.99 14.19 30.04
C PRO A 486 -7.75 15.66 29.66
N GLU A 487 -7.64 16.56 30.65
CA GLU A 487 -7.35 17.97 30.39
C GLU A 487 -5.95 18.15 29.82
N GLN A 488 -4.97 17.35 30.25
CA GLN A 488 -3.63 17.36 29.69
C GLN A 488 -3.62 16.74 28.28
N ALA A 489 -4.33 15.65 28.06
CA ALA A 489 -4.48 15.02 26.75
C ALA A 489 -5.07 15.99 25.71
N MET A 490 -6.02 16.84 26.12
CA MET A 490 -6.60 17.87 25.28
C MET A 490 -5.59 18.96 24.85
N THR A 491 -4.42 19.06 25.46
CA THR A 491 -3.35 19.99 25.07
C THR A 491 -2.32 19.39 24.13
N ALA A 492 -2.43 18.09 23.82
CA ALA A 492 -1.53 17.41 22.90
C ALA A 492 -1.60 18.03 21.49
N ASP A 493 -0.51 17.98 20.74
CA ASP A 493 -0.49 18.51 19.38
C ASP A 493 -1.47 17.73 18.48
N SER A 494 -2.23 18.45 17.69
CA SER A 494 -3.16 17.91 16.69
C SER A 494 -3.37 18.90 15.58
N ALA A 495 -3.70 18.42 14.39
CA ALA A 495 -3.94 19.28 13.26
C ALA A 495 -5.09 18.80 12.38
N PHE A 496 -5.66 19.75 11.66
CA PHE A 496 -6.53 19.57 10.50
C PHE A 496 -5.95 20.44 9.37
N ARG A 497 -5.26 19.80 8.42
CA ARG A 497 -4.43 20.45 7.40
C ARG A 497 -5.19 20.87 6.15
N LEU A 498 -6.50 21.05 6.25
CA LEU A 498 -7.34 21.47 5.14
C LEU A 498 -8.17 22.69 5.54
N GLU A 499 -8.33 23.64 4.63
CA GLU A 499 -9.21 24.78 4.83
C GLU A 499 -10.66 24.32 5.02
N SER A 500 -11.28 24.73 6.15
CA SER A 500 -12.65 24.45 6.53
C SER A 500 -13.35 25.70 7.05
N ASP A 501 -14.65 25.82 6.78
CA ASP A 501 -15.50 26.88 7.32
C ASP A 501 -15.99 26.57 8.75
N MET A 502 -15.74 25.36 9.25
CA MET A 502 -16.17 24.93 10.58
C MET A 502 -15.54 25.76 11.69
N ARG A 503 -16.40 26.25 12.59
CA ARG A 503 -16.03 27.05 13.75
C ARG A 503 -16.93 26.75 14.94
N ASN A 504 -16.35 26.81 16.14
CA ASN A 504 -17.13 26.72 17.37
C ASN A 504 -17.88 28.02 17.67
N GLU A 505 -18.61 28.06 18.80
CA GLU A 505 -19.38 29.24 19.22
C GLU A 505 -18.47 30.44 19.54
N GLU A 506 -17.22 30.22 19.94
CA GLU A 506 -16.21 31.22 20.22
C GLU A 506 -15.57 31.81 18.93
N GLY A 507 -15.84 31.18 17.78
CA GLY A 507 -15.32 31.56 16.46
C GLY A 507 -13.94 30.98 16.15
N GLU A 508 -13.45 30.01 16.92
CA GLU A 508 -12.24 29.28 16.65
C GLU A 508 -12.45 28.34 15.44
N ALA A 509 -11.47 28.23 14.59
CA ALA A 509 -11.53 27.44 13.35
C ALA A 509 -11.02 26.02 13.53
N LEU A 510 -11.58 25.06 12.78
CA LEU A 510 -11.07 23.69 12.68
C LEU A 510 -9.70 23.67 11.97
N THR A 511 -9.55 24.45 10.91
CA THR A 511 -8.31 24.57 10.14
C THR A 511 -7.13 24.97 11.01
N SER A 512 -6.04 24.21 10.93
CA SER A 512 -4.79 24.52 11.62
C SER A 512 -4.19 25.82 11.14
N GLN A 513 -3.72 26.67 12.10
CA GLN A 513 -3.27 28.03 11.79
C GLN A 513 -1.79 28.09 11.35
N GLU A 514 -1.00 27.09 11.72
CA GLU A 514 0.42 27.05 11.40
C GLU A 514 0.66 26.78 9.93
N TYR A 515 -0.03 25.76 9.39
CA TYR A 515 -0.02 25.38 7.99
C TYR A 515 -1.28 24.58 7.66
N ALA A 516 -1.93 24.88 6.57
CA ALA A 516 -3.01 24.09 5.99
C ALA A 516 -3.09 24.38 4.50
N TYR A 517 -3.50 23.41 3.73
CA TYR A 517 -3.79 23.57 2.30
C TYR A 517 -5.10 24.32 2.13
N THR A 518 -5.12 25.30 1.20
CA THR A 518 -6.39 25.89 0.76
C THR A 518 -7.19 24.88 -0.07
N ARG A 519 -8.51 25.03 -0.11
CA ARG A 519 -9.37 24.17 -0.93
C ARG A 519 -9.01 24.20 -2.40
N GLU A 520 -8.71 25.39 -2.93
CA GLU A 520 -8.34 25.58 -4.33
C GLU A 520 -6.98 24.94 -4.67
N GLU A 521 -5.99 25.11 -3.80
CA GLU A 521 -4.67 24.53 -3.96
C GLU A 521 -4.70 23.00 -3.95
N PHE A 522 -5.42 22.43 -2.99
CA PHE A 522 -5.54 20.97 -2.83
C PHE A 522 -6.37 20.33 -3.96
N ASP A 523 -7.49 20.95 -4.36
CA ASP A 523 -8.29 20.49 -5.49
C ASP A 523 -7.49 20.52 -6.82
N ARG A 524 -6.68 21.57 -6.99
CA ARG A 524 -5.75 21.67 -8.14
C ARG A 524 -4.66 20.60 -8.10
N PHE A 525 -4.14 20.28 -6.93
CA PHE A 525 -3.18 19.18 -6.76
C PHE A 525 -3.79 17.84 -7.20
N ILE A 526 -5.03 17.53 -6.75
CA ILE A 526 -5.77 16.33 -7.16
C ILE A 526 -5.98 16.30 -8.69
N GLU A 527 -6.35 17.42 -9.30
CA GLU A 527 -6.55 17.53 -10.75
C GLU A 527 -5.24 17.30 -11.51
N THR A 528 -4.16 17.94 -11.06
CA THR A 528 -2.84 17.84 -11.69
C THR A 528 -2.29 16.41 -11.62
N ALA A 529 -2.48 15.71 -10.50
CA ALA A 529 -2.00 14.35 -10.33
C ALA A 529 -2.51 13.38 -11.42
N ARG A 530 -3.68 13.62 -11.99
CA ARG A 530 -4.24 12.83 -13.09
C ARG A 530 -3.38 12.89 -14.36
N ILE A 531 -2.69 14.02 -14.62
CA ILE A 531 -1.80 14.16 -15.77
C ILE A 531 -0.53 13.30 -15.57
N TYR A 532 -0.15 13.09 -14.31
CA TYR A 532 0.94 12.19 -13.93
C TYR A 532 0.53 10.71 -13.86
N GLY A 533 -0.74 10.38 -14.10
CA GLY A 533 -1.28 9.02 -14.01
C GLY A 533 -1.56 8.57 -12.57
N VAL A 534 -1.58 9.50 -11.61
CA VAL A 534 -1.75 9.21 -10.20
C VAL A 534 -3.12 9.67 -9.70
N THR A 535 -3.76 8.84 -8.90
CA THR A 535 -5.00 9.15 -8.16
C THR A 535 -4.63 9.57 -6.75
N VAL A 536 -4.92 10.82 -6.39
CA VAL A 536 -4.81 11.28 -5.00
C VAL A 536 -6.04 10.82 -4.23
N VAL A 537 -5.80 10.21 -3.06
CA VAL A 537 -6.82 9.72 -2.13
C VAL A 537 -6.73 10.55 -0.85
N PRO A 538 -7.50 11.65 -0.75
CA PRO A 538 -7.52 12.47 0.46
C PRO A 538 -8.25 11.75 1.58
N GLU A 539 -7.75 11.93 2.80
CA GLU A 539 -8.28 11.28 4.00
C GLU A 539 -8.69 12.31 5.05
N ILE A 540 -9.91 12.14 5.58
CA ILE A 540 -10.33 12.74 6.86
C ILE A 540 -10.65 11.57 7.78
N ASP A 541 -9.80 11.38 8.77
CA ASP A 541 -9.93 10.27 9.70
C ASP A 541 -10.88 10.60 10.84
N THR A 542 -11.89 9.78 10.96
CA THR A 542 -12.93 9.77 11.98
C THR A 542 -13.46 8.35 12.17
N PRO A 543 -13.95 7.95 13.35
CA PRO A 543 -14.25 8.77 14.55
C PRO A 543 -13.10 8.82 15.59
N ALA A 544 -12.02 8.06 15.43
CA ALA A 544 -10.79 8.21 16.19
C ALA A 544 -9.88 9.26 15.53
N HIS A 545 -8.67 9.46 16.05
CA HIS A 545 -7.68 10.43 15.52
C HIS A 545 -8.24 11.86 15.32
N SER A 546 -9.24 12.20 16.10
CA SER A 546 -10.11 13.37 15.91
C SER A 546 -9.89 14.48 16.95
N LEU A 547 -8.70 14.57 17.59
CA LEU A 547 -8.45 15.57 18.64
C LEU A 547 -8.64 17.01 18.15
N SER A 548 -8.34 17.31 16.89
CA SER A 548 -8.60 18.62 16.29
C SER A 548 -10.09 18.98 16.33
N ILE A 549 -10.96 17.99 16.11
CA ILE A 549 -12.42 18.13 16.14
C ILE A 549 -12.92 18.15 17.58
N THR A 550 -12.50 17.20 18.42
CA THR A 550 -12.96 17.11 19.81
C THR A 550 -12.42 18.24 20.69
N ARG A 551 -11.31 18.88 20.31
CA ARG A 551 -10.83 20.13 20.96
C ARG A 551 -11.73 21.29 20.64
N LEU A 552 -12.19 21.38 19.39
CA LEU A 552 -13.10 22.45 18.96
C LEU A 552 -14.51 22.26 19.54
N TYR A 553 -14.93 20.99 19.71
CA TYR A 553 -16.25 20.60 20.23
C TYR A 553 -16.08 19.57 21.37
N PRO A 554 -15.57 19.97 22.54
CA PRO A 554 -15.23 19.06 23.63
C PRO A 554 -16.42 18.27 24.22
N GLU A 555 -17.64 18.75 23.99
CA GLU A 555 -18.87 18.05 24.34
C GLU A 555 -19.11 16.79 23.49
N TYR A 556 -18.48 16.67 22.34
CA TYR A 556 -18.57 15.52 21.43
C TYR A 556 -17.45 14.50 21.60
N ALA A 557 -16.50 14.76 22.51
CA ALA A 557 -15.44 13.80 22.80
C ALA A 557 -15.99 12.56 23.53
N LEU A 558 -15.62 11.37 23.06
CA LEU A 558 -15.85 10.11 23.75
C LEU A 558 -14.95 10.05 25.00
N ARG A 559 -15.54 9.72 26.12
CA ARG A 559 -14.82 9.57 27.39
C ARG A 559 -14.61 8.09 27.69
N THR A 560 -13.48 7.56 27.29
CA THR A 560 -13.10 6.16 27.52
C THR A 560 -12.46 5.95 28.90
N SER A 561 -12.34 4.70 29.32
CA SER A 561 -11.61 4.33 30.54
C SER A 561 -10.11 4.60 30.47
N ASN A 562 -9.57 4.80 29.26
CA ASN A 562 -8.16 5.08 28.99
C ASN A 562 -7.83 6.58 28.97
N GLU A 563 -8.81 7.43 29.35
CA GLU A 563 -8.65 8.90 29.35
C GLU A 563 -8.34 9.53 27.97
N SER A 564 -8.44 8.73 26.89
CA SER A 564 -8.34 9.25 25.52
C SER A 564 -9.46 10.27 25.24
N VAL A 565 -9.14 11.35 24.53
CA VAL A 565 -10.06 12.44 24.21
C VAL A 565 -10.15 12.73 22.72
N ASP A 566 -9.47 11.96 21.91
CA ASP A 566 -9.31 12.12 20.47
C ASP A 566 -10.33 11.32 19.66
N GLN A 567 -11.36 10.79 20.32
CA GLN A 567 -12.42 10.03 19.67
C GLN A 567 -13.76 10.73 19.78
N ILE A 568 -14.55 10.63 18.72
CA ILE A 568 -15.89 11.21 18.64
C ILE A 568 -16.89 10.24 19.28
N ASP A 569 -17.76 10.77 20.16
CA ASP A 569 -18.82 10.04 20.82
C ASP A 569 -19.98 9.77 19.87
N LEU A 570 -20.01 8.59 19.26
CA LEU A 570 -21.04 8.18 18.31
C LEU A 570 -22.43 7.92 18.95
N GLU A 571 -22.56 7.94 20.28
CA GLU A 571 -23.86 7.96 20.95
C GLU A 571 -24.58 9.31 20.79
N LYS A 572 -23.85 10.36 20.43
CA LYS A 572 -24.37 11.70 20.23
C LYS A 572 -24.69 11.94 18.76
N GLU A 573 -25.96 11.97 18.42
CA GLU A 573 -26.41 12.20 17.04
C GLU A 573 -25.88 13.54 16.48
N GLU A 574 -25.75 14.56 17.32
CA GLU A 574 -25.20 15.87 16.93
C GLU A 574 -23.72 15.78 16.51
N ALA A 575 -22.95 14.91 17.14
CA ALA A 575 -21.55 14.66 16.77
C ALA A 575 -21.44 13.94 15.42
N VAL A 576 -22.30 12.97 15.18
CA VAL A 576 -22.40 12.30 13.87
C VAL A 576 -22.79 13.28 12.77
N ILE A 577 -23.79 14.14 13.00
CA ILE A 577 -24.21 15.19 12.06
C ILE A 577 -23.07 16.18 11.78
N LEU A 578 -22.25 16.52 12.79
CA LEU A 578 -21.09 17.39 12.59
C LEU A 578 -20.09 16.77 11.59
N VAL A 579 -19.80 15.49 11.71
CA VAL A 579 -18.90 14.78 10.76
C VAL A 579 -19.53 14.71 9.37
N GLU A 580 -20.83 14.45 9.27
CA GLU A 580 -21.54 14.49 7.99
C GLU A 580 -21.42 15.86 7.31
N GLN A 581 -21.54 16.96 8.09
CA GLN A 581 -21.38 18.33 7.58
C GLN A 581 -19.95 18.58 7.09
N LEU A 582 -18.94 18.08 7.79
CA LEU A 582 -17.53 18.18 7.37
C LEU A 582 -17.32 17.48 6.03
N TRP A 583 -17.86 16.27 5.86
CA TRP A 583 -17.80 15.56 4.59
C TRP A 583 -18.58 16.26 3.48
N GLN A 584 -19.75 16.81 3.77
CA GLN A 584 -20.54 17.60 2.81
C GLN A 584 -19.78 18.84 2.33
N GLU A 585 -19.06 19.51 3.21
CA GLU A 585 -18.19 20.64 2.89
C GLU A 585 -17.04 20.21 1.96
N ALA A 586 -16.31 19.15 2.32
CA ALA A 586 -15.16 18.67 1.55
C ALA A 586 -15.56 18.15 0.15
N LEU A 587 -16.76 17.57 0.02
CA LEU A 587 -17.28 16.98 -1.20
C LEU A 587 -18.14 17.94 -2.07
N ALA A 588 -18.34 19.19 -1.65
CA ALA A 588 -19.21 20.13 -2.35
C ALA A 588 -18.79 20.34 -3.82
N GLU A 589 -19.74 20.23 -4.77
CA GLU A 589 -19.45 20.26 -6.21
C GLU A 589 -18.75 21.54 -6.71
N GLU A 590 -19.03 22.70 -6.10
CA GLU A 590 -18.49 23.98 -6.56
C GLU A 590 -17.26 24.45 -5.78
N THR A 591 -17.17 24.08 -4.49
CA THR A 591 -16.20 24.67 -3.54
C THR A 591 -15.43 23.65 -2.71
N GLY A 592 -15.77 22.38 -2.82
CA GLY A 592 -15.15 21.32 -2.03
C GLY A 592 -13.71 21.03 -2.44
N ALA A 593 -12.84 20.81 -1.46
CA ALA A 593 -11.44 20.45 -1.69
C ALA A 593 -11.26 19.06 -2.34
N PHE A 594 -12.25 18.19 -2.21
CA PHE A 594 -12.25 16.84 -2.78
C PHE A 594 -13.12 16.70 -4.03
N ARG A 595 -13.45 17.82 -4.64
CA ARG A 595 -14.31 17.88 -5.83
C ARG A 595 -13.79 16.96 -6.94
N GLN A 596 -12.49 17.00 -7.22
CA GLN A 596 -11.83 16.23 -8.26
C GLN A 596 -11.43 14.80 -7.82
N ALA A 597 -11.49 14.48 -6.54
CA ALA A 597 -11.14 13.15 -6.05
C ALA A 597 -12.13 12.09 -6.59
N ARG A 598 -11.61 10.93 -7.01
CA ARG A 598 -12.41 9.76 -7.42
C ARG A 598 -12.67 8.82 -6.24
N ILE A 599 -11.73 8.78 -5.31
CA ILE A 599 -11.73 7.96 -4.11
C ILE A 599 -11.41 8.87 -2.94
N VAL A 600 -12.05 8.67 -1.80
CA VAL A 600 -11.69 9.33 -0.54
C VAL A 600 -11.56 8.30 0.57
N ASN A 601 -10.64 8.51 1.50
CA ASN A 601 -10.48 7.68 2.68
C ASN A 601 -11.21 8.33 3.87
N ILE A 602 -12.04 7.55 4.57
CA ILE A 602 -12.87 8.03 5.67
C ILE A 602 -12.31 7.68 7.06
N GLY A 603 -11.08 7.13 7.12
CA GLY A 603 -10.42 6.69 8.34
C GLY A 603 -10.97 5.39 8.88
N MET A 604 -11.55 5.40 10.08
CA MET A 604 -12.28 4.28 10.70
C MET A 604 -11.45 3.29 11.52
N ASP A 605 -10.20 3.59 11.84
CA ASP A 605 -9.37 2.75 12.70
C ASP A 605 -9.45 3.14 14.18
N GLU A 606 -8.93 2.27 15.02
CA GLU A 606 -8.66 2.44 16.45
C GLU A 606 -9.79 3.03 17.32
N TYR A 607 -11.06 2.81 16.95
CA TYR A 607 -12.18 3.27 17.75
C TYR A 607 -12.48 2.34 18.93
N TYR A 608 -12.65 2.90 20.13
CA TYR A 608 -12.88 2.17 21.38
C TYR A 608 -14.27 2.39 21.99
N GLY A 609 -15.22 2.93 21.23
CA GLY A 609 -16.62 3.07 21.61
C GLY A 609 -17.47 1.85 21.29
N GLU A 610 -18.80 2.00 21.31
CA GLU A 610 -19.76 0.91 21.05
C GLU A 610 -19.72 0.44 19.59
N GLY A 611 -19.43 -0.85 19.38
CA GLY A 611 -19.15 -1.41 18.06
C GLY A 611 -20.31 -1.33 17.07
N GLU A 612 -21.57 -1.57 17.51
CA GLU A 612 -22.72 -1.46 16.60
C GLU A 612 -22.95 -0.02 16.13
N GLN A 613 -22.66 0.99 16.97
CA GLN A 613 -22.76 2.39 16.59
C GLN A 613 -21.67 2.78 15.61
N TYR A 614 -20.44 2.26 15.82
CA TYR A 614 -19.36 2.40 14.84
C TYR A 614 -19.76 1.86 13.47
N ARG A 615 -20.32 0.64 13.38
CA ARG A 615 -20.76 0.03 12.13
C ARG A 615 -21.91 0.81 11.45
N GLN A 616 -22.82 1.38 12.24
CA GLN A 616 -23.87 2.26 11.73
C GLN A 616 -23.30 3.59 11.23
N PHE A 617 -22.34 4.20 11.94
CA PHE A 617 -21.65 5.41 11.52
C PHE A 617 -20.90 5.17 10.21
N LEU A 618 -20.10 4.09 10.13
CA LEU A 618 -19.43 3.69 8.89
C LEU A 618 -20.42 3.58 7.72
N THR A 619 -21.57 2.95 7.93
CA THR A 619 -22.60 2.82 6.90
C THR A 619 -23.10 4.19 6.44
N ARG A 620 -23.35 5.12 7.37
CA ARG A 620 -23.84 6.47 7.07
C ARG A 620 -22.84 7.29 6.27
N ILE A 621 -21.58 7.31 6.67
CA ILE A 621 -20.53 8.09 5.97
C ILE A 621 -20.24 7.46 4.61
N ASN A 622 -20.17 6.12 4.53
CA ASN A 622 -20.03 5.40 3.25
C ASN A 622 -21.16 5.76 2.27
N ASP A 623 -22.44 5.73 2.71
CA ASP A 623 -23.57 6.06 1.86
C ASP A 623 -23.57 7.53 1.42
N LEU A 624 -23.16 8.45 2.32
CA LEU A 624 -23.03 9.87 2.02
C LEU A 624 -21.98 10.11 0.91
N VAL A 625 -20.81 9.53 1.04
CA VAL A 625 -19.71 9.68 0.07
C VAL A 625 -20.08 9.02 -1.25
N GLN A 626 -20.56 7.78 -1.23
CA GLN A 626 -20.96 7.07 -2.46
C GLN A 626 -22.13 7.79 -3.17
N GLY A 627 -22.97 8.51 -2.42
CA GLY A 627 -24.04 9.36 -2.96
C GLY A 627 -23.53 10.47 -3.89
N THR A 628 -22.26 10.86 -3.78
CA THR A 628 -21.59 11.81 -4.69
C THR A 628 -20.93 11.14 -5.91
N GLY A 629 -21.04 9.81 -6.04
CA GLY A 629 -20.44 9.04 -7.14
C GLY A 629 -18.98 8.64 -6.92
N LYS A 630 -18.40 8.89 -5.73
CA LYS A 630 -17.02 8.54 -5.39
C LYS A 630 -16.95 7.16 -4.75
N ALA A 631 -15.81 6.49 -4.89
CA ALA A 631 -15.49 5.29 -4.13
C ALA A 631 -15.00 5.67 -2.72
N VAL A 632 -15.18 4.75 -1.79
CA VAL A 632 -14.76 4.92 -0.40
C VAL A 632 -13.59 4.00 -0.09
N ARG A 633 -12.62 4.51 0.65
CA ARG A 633 -11.54 3.75 1.28
C ARG A 633 -11.64 3.90 2.79
N LEU A 634 -11.19 2.89 3.54
CA LEU A 634 -11.12 2.95 4.99
C LEU A 634 -9.98 2.07 5.53
N TRP A 635 -9.61 2.28 6.78
CA TRP A 635 -8.75 1.40 7.55
C TRP A 635 -9.56 0.25 8.13
N GLY A 636 -9.15 -0.98 7.87
CA GLY A 636 -9.88 -2.17 8.28
C GLY A 636 -9.90 -2.35 9.79
N SER A 637 -11.11 -2.51 10.36
CA SER A 637 -11.34 -2.68 11.80
C SER A 637 -12.50 -3.64 12.12
N LEU A 638 -13.13 -4.24 11.11
CA LEU A 638 -14.38 -4.97 11.29
C LEU A 638 -14.26 -6.33 11.97
N SER A 639 -13.07 -6.93 12.06
CA SER A 639 -12.85 -8.16 12.84
C SER A 639 -12.64 -7.85 14.32
N HIS A 640 -12.09 -6.69 14.66
CA HIS A 640 -11.84 -6.28 16.04
C HIS A 640 -13.05 -5.64 16.71
N ILE A 641 -13.80 -4.83 15.94
CA ILE A 641 -14.94 -4.07 16.45
C ILE A 641 -16.23 -4.89 16.31
N ASP A 642 -16.79 -5.31 17.45
CA ASP A 642 -18.02 -6.07 17.53
C ASP A 642 -19.20 -5.38 16.84
N GLY A 643 -20.18 -6.15 16.37
CA GLY A 643 -21.44 -5.62 15.83
C GLY A 643 -22.06 -6.57 14.79
N THR A 644 -23.31 -6.29 14.45
CA THR A 644 -24.10 -7.11 13.53
C THR A 644 -24.35 -6.43 12.17
N THR A 645 -24.16 -5.12 12.09
CA THR A 645 -24.30 -4.36 10.83
C THR A 645 -23.05 -4.54 9.99
N TRP A 646 -23.23 -4.99 8.75
CA TRP A 646 -22.17 -5.07 7.74
C TRP A 646 -22.38 -3.99 6.69
N PRO A 647 -21.48 -3.02 6.53
CA PRO A 647 -21.53 -2.03 5.45
C PRO A 647 -21.46 -2.72 4.09
N SER A 648 -22.07 -2.10 3.08
CA SER A 648 -22.00 -2.63 1.72
C SER A 648 -20.57 -2.64 1.21
N ALA A 649 -20.09 -3.79 0.74
CA ALA A 649 -18.76 -3.94 0.13
C ALA A 649 -18.65 -3.26 -1.26
N ARG A 650 -19.77 -2.85 -1.85
CA ARG A 650 -19.77 -2.23 -3.18
C ARG A 650 -19.05 -0.89 -3.16
N ASN A 651 -18.05 -0.69 -4.04
CA ASN A 651 -17.23 0.51 -4.14
C ASN A 651 -16.54 0.90 -2.82
N LEU A 652 -16.27 -0.09 -1.97
CA LEU A 652 -15.58 0.06 -0.70
C LEU A 652 -14.26 -0.69 -0.75
N GLN A 653 -13.16 0.04 -0.57
CA GLN A 653 -11.80 -0.47 -0.51
C GLN A 653 -11.33 -0.47 0.94
N MET A 654 -10.67 -1.53 1.37
CA MET A 654 -10.21 -1.68 2.75
C MET A 654 -8.68 -1.81 2.80
N ASN A 655 -8.04 -0.88 3.49
CA ASN A 655 -6.63 -0.96 3.84
C ASN A 655 -6.46 -1.96 4.99
N ILE A 656 -5.81 -3.09 4.74
CA ILE A 656 -5.47 -4.06 5.77
C ILE A 656 -4.11 -3.68 6.36
N TRP A 657 -4.15 -2.96 7.48
CA TRP A 657 -2.97 -2.49 8.19
C TRP A 657 -2.58 -3.40 9.35
N SER A 658 -3.55 -4.12 9.90
CA SER A 658 -3.38 -5.09 10.99
C SER A 658 -4.36 -6.24 10.81
N THR A 659 -3.86 -7.47 10.79
CA THR A 659 -4.68 -8.68 10.69
C THR A 659 -5.54 -8.91 11.94
N VAL A 660 -5.15 -8.32 13.08
CA VAL A 660 -5.94 -8.34 14.33
C VAL A 660 -7.15 -7.42 14.24
N TRP A 661 -7.04 -6.27 13.57
CA TRP A 661 -8.13 -5.33 13.40
C TRP A 661 -9.08 -5.74 12.26
N ALA A 662 -8.52 -6.27 11.18
CA ALA A 662 -9.29 -6.80 10.05
C ALA A 662 -8.61 -8.06 9.52
N ASP A 663 -9.21 -9.21 9.75
CA ASP A 663 -8.74 -10.49 9.21
C ASP A 663 -8.91 -10.48 7.68
N PRO A 664 -7.84 -10.67 6.90
CA PRO A 664 -7.91 -10.57 5.44
C PRO A 664 -8.87 -11.59 4.81
N ARG A 665 -8.93 -12.81 5.35
CA ARG A 665 -9.81 -13.87 4.85
C ARG A 665 -11.26 -13.54 5.14
N GLU A 666 -11.60 -13.12 6.36
CA GLU A 666 -12.95 -12.71 6.73
C GLU A 666 -13.43 -11.54 5.85
N MET A 667 -12.57 -10.54 5.63
CA MET A 667 -12.90 -9.38 4.78
C MET A 667 -13.08 -9.77 3.32
N TYR A 668 -12.22 -10.66 2.81
CA TYR A 668 -12.34 -11.22 1.47
C TYR A 668 -13.66 -11.97 1.27
N GLU A 669 -14.02 -12.86 2.20
CA GLU A 669 -15.28 -13.65 2.16
C GLU A 669 -16.51 -12.76 2.31
N ALA A 670 -16.41 -11.65 3.04
CA ALA A 670 -17.44 -10.63 3.12
C ALA A 670 -17.59 -9.79 1.83
N GLY A 671 -16.67 -9.94 0.86
CA GLY A 671 -16.75 -9.33 -0.46
C GLY A 671 -16.06 -7.97 -0.58
N TYR A 672 -15.25 -7.54 0.40
CA TYR A 672 -14.51 -6.28 0.33
C TYR A 672 -13.34 -6.37 -0.64
N SER A 673 -12.99 -5.23 -1.24
CA SER A 673 -11.75 -5.06 -2.01
C SER A 673 -10.62 -4.69 -1.06
N LEU A 674 -9.49 -5.40 -1.11
CA LEU A 674 -8.42 -5.34 -0.14
C LEU A 674 -7.17 -4.68 -0.71
N ILE A 675 -6.51 -3.87 0.11
CA ILE A 675 -5.20 -3.25 -0.15
C ILE A 675 -4.28 -3.65 1.00
N ASN A 676 -3.14 -4.25 0.70
CA ASN A 676 -2.15 -4.59 1.71
C ASN A 676 -1.40 -3.32 2.14
N MET A 677 -1.55 -2.97 3.42
CA MET A 677 -0.85 -1.87 4.08
C MET A 677 -0.31 -2.30 5.45
N GLN A 678 0.08 -3.57 5.60
CA GLN A 678 0.46 -4.12 6.88
C GLN A 678 1.61 -3.34 7.54
N ASN A 679 1.40 -2.98 8.80
CA ASN A 679 2.32 -2.15 9.58
C ASN A 679 3.73 -2.73 9.72
N ASN A 680 3.87 -4.04 9.82
CA ASN A 680 5.16 -4.72 9.99
C ASN A 680 6.05 -4.73 8.74
N HIS A 681 5.51 -4.43 7.54
CA HIS A 681 6.26 -4.46 6.27
C HIS A 681 6.17 -3.15 5.48
N LEU A 682 5.11 -2.35 5.68
CA LEU A 682 4.77 -1.23 4.81
C LEU A 682 4.63 0.11 5.55
N TYR A 683 4.88 0.16 6.88
CA TYR A 683 4.88 1.40 7.64
C TYR A 683 6.30 1.92 7.84
N ILE A 684 6.44 3.22 7.66
CA ILE A 684 7.62 4.00 8.00
C ILE A 684 7.21 5.00 9.07
N ILE A 685 7.89 4.96 10.23
CA ILE A 685 7.70 5.91 11.34
C ILE A 685 9.04 6.57 11.62
N PRO A 686 9.32 7.72 11.01
CA PRO A 686 10.60 8.39 11.15
C PRO A 686 10.95 8.66 12.63
N GLY A 687 12.12 8.21 13.05
CA GLY A 687 12.57 8.29 14.45
C GLY A 687 11.95 7.24 15.39
N GLY A 688 11.13 6.33 14.88
CA GLY A 688 10.52 5.21 15.61
C GLY A 688 11.16 3.86 15.30
N GLY A 689 10.52 2.78 15.75
CA GLY A 689 10.98 1.40 15.52
C GLY A 689 10.89 0.94 14.06
N TYR A 690 10.12 1.64 13.23
CA TYR A 690 9.93 1.41 11.79
C TYR A 690 10.52 2.57 10.98
N ASP A 691 11.73 3.04 11.30
CA ASP A 691 12.29 4.24 10.67
C ASP A 691 12.45 4.11 9.14
N ARG A 692 12.71 2.90 8.64
CA ARG A 692 12.81 2.55 7.21
C ARG A 692 12.25 1.16 6.95
N LEU A 693 11.84 0.89 5.71
CA LEU A 693 11.44 -0.45 5.29
C LEU A 693 12.65 -1.36 5.09
N ASP A 694 12.50 -2.64 5.38
CA ASP A 694 13.51 -3.65 5.02
C ASP A 694 13.37 -3.99 3.53
N ILE A 695 14.20 -3.34 2.71
CA ILE A 695 14.18 -3.50 1.25
C ILE A 695 14.55 -4.93 0.82
N ARG A 696 15.42 -5.60 1.59
CA ARG A 696 15.80 -6.99 1.31
C ARG A 696 14.61 -7.91 1.54
N GLU A 697 13.91 -7.77 2.66
CA GLU A 697 12.71 -8.55 2.96
C GLU A 697 11.61 -8.32 1.92
N LEU A 698 11.39 -7.06 1.52
CA LEU A 698 10.45 -6.70 0.45
C LEU A 698 10.83 -7.35 -0.88
N TYR A 699 12.11 -7.42 -1.21
CA TYR A 699 12.59 -8.04 -2.45
C TYR A 699 12.48 -9.57 -2.42
N GLU A 700 13.00 -10.22 -1.37
CA GLU A 700 13.17 -11.67 -1.30
C GLU A 700 11.89 -12.42 -0.95
N ASN A 701 11.09 -11.93 -0.01
CA ASN A 701 10.04 -12.72 0.65
C ASN A 701 8.64 -12.12 0.54
N TRP A 702 8.53 -10.78 0.57
CA TRP A 702 7.21 -10.15 0.60
C TRP A 702 6.51 -10.21 -0.77
N GLU A 703 5.18 -10.46 -0.73
CA GLU A 703 4.30 -10.41 -1.91
C GLU A 703 3.04 -9.62 -1.59
N PRO A 704 2.48 -8.86 -2.55
CA PRO A 704 1.34 -7.96 -2.29
C PRO A 704 0.09 -8.67 -1.73
N ASN A 705 -0.17 -9.89 -2.14
CA ASN A 705 -1.36 -10.66 -1.75
C ASN A 705 -1.16 -11.56 -0.52
N LYS A 706 -0.01 -11.44 0.16
CA LYS A 706 0.30 -12.15 1.39
C LYS A 706 0.19 -11.22 2.58
N PHE A 707 -0.52 -11.66 3.61
CA PHE A 707 -0.71 -10.95 4.87
C PHE A 707 -0.09 -11.75 6.00
N TYR A 708 0.79 -11.12 6.76
CA TYR A 708 1.57 -11.77 7.79
C TYR A 708 1.07 -11.38 9.18
N ASP A 709 0.90 -12.37 10.06
CA ASP A 709 0.56 -12.19 11.46
C ASP A 709 1.50 -13.04 12.31
N TYR A 710 2.46 -12.42 12.96
CA TYR A 710 3.55 -13.10 13.70
C TYR A 710 4.19 -14.19 12.83
N ASN A 711 3.94 -15.45 13.10
CA ASN A 711 4.44 -16.60 12.33
C ASN A 711 3.39 -17.18 11.36
N GLN A 712 2.38 -16.42 11.02
CA GLN A 712 1.29 -16.86 10.16
C GLN A 712 1.22 -15.97 8.92
N MET A 713 0.80 -16.55 7.82
CA MET A 713 0.58 -15.85 6.55
C MET A 713 -0.80 -16.25 6.02
N GLU A 714 -1.62 -15.25 5.75
CA GLU A 714 -2.86 -15.43 5.00
C GLU A 714 -2.66 -14.96 3.57
N MET A 715 -3.11 -15.73 2.60
CA MET A 715 -2.96 -15.39 1.19
C MET A 715 -4.31 -15.19 0.54
N ILE A 716 -4.51 -14.02 -0.05
CA ILE A 716 -5.66 -13.73 -0.89
C ILE A 716 -5.31 -14.13 -2.33
N PRO A 717 -6.19 -14.87 -3.05
CA PRO A 717 -5.87 -15.32 -4.39
C PRO A 717 -5.54 -14.17 -5.35
N SER A 718 -4.41 -14.28 -6.06
CA SER A 718 -3.96 -13.28 -7.03
C SER A 718 -4.91 -13.10 -8.22
N TYR A 719 -5.69 -14.15 -8.54
CA TYR A 719 -6.71 -14.10 -9.59
C TYR A 719 -8.00 -13.38 -9.17
N SER A 720 -8.13 -12.99 -7.91
CA SER A 720 -9.34 -12.32 -7.42
C SER A 720 -9.29 -10.82 -7.66
N PRO A 721 -10.32 -10.23 -8.30
CA PRO A 721 -10.41 -8.78 -8.48
C PRO A 721 -10.60 -8.01 -7.16
N GLN A 722 -10.81 -8.72 -6.03
CA GLN A 722 -10.86 -8.12 -4.70
C GLN A 722 -9.46 -7.78 -4.17
N MET A 723 -8.39 -8.41 -4.66
CA MET A 723 -7.02 -8.07 -4.27
C MET A 723 -6.49 -6.93 -5.14
N LEU A 724 -6.63 -5.70 -4.66
CA LEU A 724 -6.30 -4.51 -5.44
C LEU A 724 -4.80 -4.25 -5.56
N GLY A 725 -4.01 -4.66 -4.57
CA GLY A 725 -2.57 -4.39 -4.52
C GLY A 725 -2.10 -3.96 -3.14
N ALA A 726 -1.12 -3.07 -3.10
CA ALA A 726 -0.53 -2.62 -1.84
C ALA A 726 -0.17 -1.14 -1.87
N SER A 727 -0.03 -0.57 -0.66
CA SER A 727 0.46 0.79 -0.44
C SER A 727 1.32 0.83 0.81
N TYR A 728 2.43 1.57 0.79
CA TYR A 728 3.21 1.84 1.99
C TYR A 728 2.93 3.25 2.49
N MET A 729 3.18 3.50 3.79
CA MET A 729 2.77 4.74 4.44
C MET A 729 3.90 5.32 5.29
N ILE A 730 4.09 6.63 5.22
CA ILE A 730 4.89 7.38 6.20
C ILE A 730 3.96 7.98 7.24
N TRP A 731 4.13 7.54 8.48
CA TRP A 731 3.44 8.03 9.65
C TRP A 731 4.35 8.93 10.48
N ASN A 732 3.89 10.12 10.78
CA ASN A 732 4.65 11.11 11.52
C ASN A 732 4.38 11.09 13.03
N ASP A 733 4.10 9.92 13.61
CA ASP A 733 3.77 9.73 15.05
C ASP A 733 4.78 10.35 16.00
N MET A 734 6.07 10.27 15.63
CA MET A 734 7.19 10.73 16.47
C MET A 734 7.60 12.18 16.17
N SER A 735 7.13 12.76 15.07
CA SER A 735 7.57 14.09 14.64
C SER A 735 6.99 15.26 15.45
N GLY A 736 5.95 15.00 16.25
CA GLY A 736 5.45 15.94 17.27
C GLY A 736 6.46 16.26 18.36
N SER A 737 7.46 15.39 18.58
CA SER A 737 8.66 15.75 19.30
C SER A 737 9.61 16.40 18.29
N LEU A 738 9.53 17.73 18.12
CA LEU A 738 10.50 18.55 17.34
C LEU A 738 11.97 18.27 17.69
N ASP A 739 12.20 17.47 18.71
CA ASP A 739 13.50 17.03 19.21
C ASP A 739 14.23 16.13 18.21
N MET A 740 13.55 15.45 17.28
CA MET A 740 14.18 14.59 16.28
C MET A 740 14.67 15.33 15.02
N GLY A 741 14.20 16.57 14.77
CA GLY A 741 14.67 17.42 13.68
C GLY A 741 14.41 16.84 12.27
N ILE A 742 13.41 15.99 12.10
CA ILE A 742 13.06 15.36 10.82
C ILE A 742 12.52 16.41 9.85
N SER A 743 13.12 16.52 8.68
CA SER A 743 12.76 17.47 7.63
C SER A 743 11.87 16.84 6.54
N GLU A 744 11.31 17.68 5.66
CA GLU A 744 10.63 17.20 4.45
C GLU A 744 11.57 16.38 3.57
N TYR A 745 12.86 16.71 3.53
CA TYR A 745 13.87 15.93 2.83
C TYR A 745 14.04 14.53 3.45
N ASP A 746 14.08 14.43 4.77
CA ASP A 746 14.19 13.13 5.45
C ASP A 746 12.98 12.24 5.17
N LEU A 747 11.79 12.84 5.03
CA LEU A 747 10.59 12.12 4.59
C LEU A 747 10.71 11.69 3.12
N TYR A 748 11.22 12.59 2.27
CA TYR A 748 11.43 12.29 0.85
C TYR A 748 12.43 11.15 0.63
N GLU A 749 13.52 11.08 1.37
CA GLU A 749 14.49 9.98 1.29
C GLU A 749 13.83 8.63 1.66
N ARG A 750 13.04 8.60 2.74
CA ARG A 750 12.32 7.40 3.17
C ARG A 750 11.23 6.97 2.18
N PHE A 751 10.57 7.95 1.58
CA PHE A 751 9.62 7.73 0.49
C PHE A 751 10.29 7.06 -0.72
N ARG A 752 11.45 7.56 -1.13
CA ARG A 752 12.12 7.15 -2.36
C ARG A 752 12.69 5.73 -2.31
N GLU A 753 13.23 5.33 -1.15
CA GLU A 753 13.98 4.07 -1.00
C GLU A 753 13.25 2.80 -1.48
N PRO A 754 11.99 2.53 -1.11
CA PRO A 754 11.34 1.26 -1.46
C PRO A 754 10.72 1.24 -2.86
N LEU A 755 10.66 2.39 -3.56
CA LEU A 755 9.86 2.55 -4.79
C LEU A 755 10.24 1.57 -5.90
N ALA A 756 11.54 1.38 -6.15
CA ALA A 756 11.99 0.49 -7.23
C ALA A 756 11.53 -0.96 -7.00
N VAL A 757 11.63 -1.46 -5.76
CA VAL A 757 11.23 -2.82 -5.41
C VAL A 757 9.70 -2.95 -5.40
N LEU A 758 9.00 -2.06 -4.72
CA LEU A 758 7.54 -2.12 -4.63
C LEU A 758 6.87 -1.94 -5.99
N SER A 759 7.34 -0.99 -6.80
CA SER A 759 6.81 -0.79 -8.15
C SER A 759 6.97 -2.05 -9.01
N GLY A 760 8.12 -2.71 -8.96
CA GLY A 760 8.36 -3.96 -9.69
C GLY A 760 7.44 -5.09 -9.23
N LYS A 761 7.30 -5.30 -7.92
CA LYS A 761 6.39 -6.30 -7.34
C LYS A 761 4.93 -6.07 -7.72
N LEU A 762 4.49 -4.81 -7.70
CA LEU A 762 3.10 -4.42 -7.99
C LEU A 762 2.81 -4.33 -9.51
N TRP A 763 3.83 -4.05 -10.30
CA TRP A 763 3.71 -4.09 -11.76
C TRP A 763 3.74 -5.52 -12.32
N GLY A 764 4.30 -6.48 -11.54
CA GLY A 764 4.44 -7.87 -11.95
C GLY A 764 5.66 -8.12 -12.84
N ALA A 765 6.66 -7.24 -12.77
CA ALA A 765 7.90 -7.34 -13.50
C ALA A 765 9.00 -8.01 -12.64
N SER A 766 10.00 -8.57 -13.29
CA SER A 766 11.22 -8.99 -12.59
C SER A 766 11.90 -7.75 -12.01
N VAL A 767 12.02 -7.71 -10.70
CA VAL A 767 12.76 -6.65 -10.01
C VAL A 767 14.24 -6.94 -10.20
N SER A 768 15.01 -5.96 -10.68
CA SER A 768 16.47 -6.06 -10.71
C SER A 768 16.97 -6.24 -9.28
N LYS A 769 17.92 -7.17 -9.07
CA LYS A 769 18.52 -7.39 -7.77
C LYS A 769 19.12 -6.06 -7.30
N PRO A 770 18.74 -5.56 -6.12
CA PRO A 770 19.36 -4.34 -5.58
C PRO A 770 20.89 -4.52 -5.50
N GLY A 771 21.66 -3.49 -5.78
CA GLY A 771 23.12 -3.51 -5.67
C GLY A 771 23.59 -4.04 -4.30
N ASP A 772 24.78 -4.60 -4.20
CA ASP A 772 25.41 -5.18 -2.99
C ASP A 772 24.77 -6.43 -2.34
N MET A 773 23.75 -7.05 -2.93
CA MET A 773 23.27 -8.34 -2.44
C MET A 773 24.18 -9.53 -2.78
N ASP A 774 25.26 -9.36 -3.54
CA ASP A 774 26.14 -10.44 -3.99
C ASP A 774 27.30 -10.76 -3.05
N ASP A 775 27.49 -10.03 -1.96
CA ASP A 775 28.62 -10.28 -1.05
C ASP A 775 28.29 -11.44 -0.08
N GLU A 776 28.45 -12.69 -0.58
CA GLU A 776 28.50 -13.90 0.25
C GLU A 776 29.78 -13.95 1.16
N THR A 777 30.58 -12.89 1.19
CA THR A 777 31.67 -12.78 2.14
C THR A 777 31.09 -12.39 3.49
N GLY A 778 30.63 -13.41 4.22
CA GLY A 778 30.18 -13.29 5.60
C GLY A 778 31.27 -12.72 6.50
N ASP A 779 31.44 -11.43 6.49
CA ASP A 779 32.00 -10.69 7.61
C ASP A 779 30.84 -10.28 8.52
N GLU A 780 30.64 -11.02 9.60
CA GLU A 780 29.67 -10.77 10.67
C GLU A 780 29.94 -9.45 11.43
N THR A 781 30.67 -8.52 10.83
CA THR A 781 30.73 -7.15 11.31
C THR A 781 29.55 -6.36 10.77
N GLY A 782 28.33 -6.76 11.13
CA GLY A 782 27.20 -5.88 11.09
C GLY A 782 27.55 -4.65 11.90
N ASP A 783 27.68 -3.51 11.23
CA ASP A 783 27.68 -2.21 11.89
C ASP A 783 26.49 -2.19 12.87
N GLU A 784 26.75 -1.97 14.15
CA GLU A 784 25.73 -1.90 15.22
C GLU A 784 24.67 -0.80 14.96
N THR A 785 24.72 -0.12 13.81
CA THR A 785 23.81 0.94 13.40
C THR A 785 22.53 0.43 12.72
N GLY A 786 22.40 -0.89 12.46
CA GLY A 786 21.21 -1.45 11.81
C GLY A 786 21.04 -1.03 10.34
N ARG A 787 22.02 -0.41 9.72
CA ARG A 787 22.05 -0.17 8.27
C ARG A 787 22.52 -1.45 7.59
N SER A 788 21.59 -2.29 7.18
CA SER A 788 21.84 -3.20 6.05
C SER A 788 22.32 -2.32 4.91
N GLY A 789 23.42 -2.71 4.26
CA GLY A 789 24.13 -1.89 3.28
C GLY A 789 23.18 -1.05 2.43
N ILE A 790 23.49 0.23 2.30
CA ILE A 790 22.65 1.19 1.54
C ILE A 790 22.54 0.62 0.14
N LEU A 791 21.34 0.10 -0.19
CA LEU A 791 21.04 -0.33 -1.56
C LEU A 791 21.18 0.91 -2.44
N GLU A 792 21.90 0.82 -3.53
CA GLU A 792 21.93 1.89 -4.53
C GLU A 792 20.48 2.06 -5.04
N VAL A 793 19.81 3.08 -4.52
CA VAL A 793 18.51 3.49 -5.04
C VAL A 793 18.77 4.09 -6.41
N PRO A 794 18.14 3.57 -7.48
CA PRO A 794 18.35 4.12 -8.81
C PRO A 794 18.15 5.63 -8.84
N GLU A 795 19.06 6.36 -9.50
CA GLU A 795 18.93 7.80 -9.65
C GLU A 795 17.64 8.13 -10.42
N VAL A 796 16.86 9.02 -9.84
CA VAL A 796 15.64 9.54 -10.47
C VAL A 796 15.93 10.98 -10.88
N PRO A 797 15.70 11.35 -12.15
CA PRO A 797 16.03 12.70 -12.62
C PRO A 797 15.05 13.77 -12.10
N PHE A 798 14.17 13.44 -11.19
CA PHE A 798 13.10 14.30 -10.67
C PHE A 798 13.12 14.38 -9.14
N GLY A 799 12.26 15.26 -8.61
CA GLY A 799 12.10 15.47 -7.19
C GLY A 799 13.21 16.31 -6.56
N MET A 800 13.35 16.26 -5.25
CA MET A 800 14.28 17.12 -4.49
C MET A 800 15.75 16.95 -4.87
N ASN A 801 16.13 15.80 -5.42
CA ASN A 801 17.50 15.45 -5.81
C ASN A 801 17.77 15.64 -7.30
N GLY A 802 16.78 16.02 -8.07
CA GLY A 802 16.82 16.07 -9.52
C GLY A 802 16.55 17.45 -10.10
N CYS A 803 16.44 17.48 -11.41
CA CYS A 803 16.14 18.66 -12.21
C CYS A 803 14.65 18.81 -12.55
N GLY A 804 13.76 18.20 -11.75
CA GLY A 804 12.32 18.18 -11.98
C GLY A 804 11.66 19.57 -12.05
N LEU A 805 10.41 19.62 -12.46
CA LEU A 805 9.66 20.87 -12.69
C LEU A 805 9.52 21.75 -11.44
N TYR A 806 9.57 21.13 -10.26
CA TYR A 806 9.47 21.79 -8.96
C TYR A 806 10.83 21.90 -8.25
N ALA A 807 11.88 21.21 -8.77
CA ALA A 807 13.24 21.18 -8.25
C ALA A 807 14.16 22.24 -8.90
N ASP A 808 13.64 23.40 -9.27
CA ASP A 808 14.45 24.53 -9.80
C ASP A 808 15.40 25.09 -8.70
N ARG A 809 16.18 24.18 -8.03
CA ARG A 809 16.84 24.44 -6.78
C ARG A 809 18.11 23.58 -6.64
N GLU A 810 19.27 24.24 -6.44
CA GLU A 810 20.42 23.54 -5.90
C GLU A 810 20.06 23.09 -4.47
N ALA A 811 19.95 21.79 -4.24
CA ALA A 811 19.62 21.23 -2.94
C ALA A 811 20.90 20.72 -2.25
N ALA A 812 21.11 21.10 -0.99
CA ALA A 812 22.09 20.44 -0.14
C ALA A 812 21.53 19.09 0.27
N VAL A 813 22.03 18.05 -0.36
CA VAL A 813 21.65 16.65 -0.13
C VAL A 813 22.78 15.95 0.61
N PRO A 814 22.56 15.21 1.70
CA PRO A 814 23.59 14.33 2.29
C PRO A 814 24.05 13.26 1.27
N ASP A 815 25.28 12.97 1.11
CA ASP A 815 26.48 13.58 1.67
C ASP A 815 26.92 14.77 0.81
N TYR A 816 27.05 15.93 1.40
CA TYR A 816 27.43 17.13 0.65
C TYR A 816 28.69 17.81 1.23
N GLU A 817 29.37 18.57 0.39
CA GLU A 817 30.41 19.53 0.77
C GLU A 817 30.07 20.90 0.20
N ILE A 818 29.78 21.87 1.07
CA ILE A 818 29.53 23.26 0.69
C ILE A 818 30.73 24.09 1.08
N GLN A 819 31.46 24.61 0.11
CA GLN A 819 32.57 25.54 0.34
C GLN A 819 32.10 26.96 0.11
N MET A 820 32.32 27.83 1.10
CA MET A 820 31.97 29.24 1.06
C MET A 820 33.19 30.08 1.41
N LYS A 821 33.50 31.08 0.61
CA LYS A 821 34.44 32.09 0.96
C LYS A 821 33.67 33.35 1.34
N VAL A 822 33.75 33.78 2.58
CA VAL A 822 32.84 34.78 3.16
C VAL A 822 33.65 35.96 3.68
N TYR A 823 33.20 37.16 3.35
CA TYR A 823 33.72 38.42 3.88
C TYR A 823 32.58 39.22 4.51
N LEU A 824 32.61 39.38 5.83
CA LEU A 824 31.68 40.21 6.55
C LEU A 824 32.22 41.64 6.70
N ASN A 825 31.47 42.66 6.29
CA ASN A 825 31.92 44.02 6.30
C ASN A 825 32.36 44.48 7.70
N PRO A 826 33.43 45.33 7.85
CA PRO A 826 33.87 45.84 9.15
C PRO A 826 32.77 46.61 9.91
N GLU A 827 31.82 47.20 9.18
CA GLU A 827 30.73 48.01 9.72
C GLU A 827 29.42 47.20 9.88
N ALA A 828 29.47 45.89 9.54
CA ALA A 828 28.27 45.05 9.70
C ALA A 828 27.75 45.05 11.14
N SER A 829 26.43 45.12 11.29
CA SER A 829 25.78 45.14 12.60
C SER A 829 25.79 43.73 13.21
N VAL A 830 26.76 43.44 14.05
CA VAL A 830 26.96 42.14 14.74
C VAL A 830 26.99 42.27 16.26
N GLU A 831 26.60 43.44 16.81
CA GLU A 831 26.53 43.63 18.25
C GLU A 831 25.10 43.33 18.75
N ALA A 832 25.02 42.72 19.94
CA ALA A 832 23.72 42.47 20.54
C ALA A 832 22.98 43.78 20.83
N GLY A 833 21.74 43.84 20.37
CA GLY A 833 20.83 44.94 20.68
C GLY A 833 20.48 45.05 22.18
N GLN A 834 19.66 46.02 22.54
CA GLN A 834 19.21 46.20 23.93
C GLN A 834 18.35 45.04 24.44
N ASP A 835 17.77 44.29 23.53
CA ASP A 835 17.02 43.05 23.78
C ASP A 835 17.90 41.81 23.91
N GLY A 836 19.22 41.96 23.75
CA GLY A 836 20.19 40.86 23.79
C GLY A 836 20.32 40.04 22.50
N LYS A 837 19.61 40.41 21.42
CA LYS A 837 19.64 39.73 20.13
C LYS A 837 20.61 40.42 19.17
N TYR A 838 21.31 39.60 18.36
CA TYR A 838 22.17 40.05 17.28
C TYR A 838 21.32 40.34 16.02
N GLN A 839 21.77 41.26 15.18
CA GLN A 839 21.18 41.42 13.86
C GLN A 839 21.65 40.25 12.98
N GLU A 840 20.69 39.46 12.48
CA GLU A 840 20.98 38.31 11.64
C GLU A 840 21.79 38.71 10.39
N GLN A 841 22.76 37.85 10.04
CA GLN A 841 23.47 37.90 8.76
C GLN A 841 23.28 36.55 8.08
N VAL A 842 22.48 36.49 7.02
CA VAL A 842 22.03 35.25 6.38
C VAL A 842 22.84 34.97 5.12
N LEU A 843 23.60 33.87 5.10
CA LEU A 843 24.42 33.48 3.96
C LEU A 843 23.63 32.77 2.88
N ALA A 844 22.69 31.89 3.28
CA ALA A 844 21.80 31.22 2.36
C ALA A 844 20.45 31.00 3.03
N GLN A 845 19.36 30.98 2.27
CA GLN A 845 18.02 30.71 2.79
C GLN A 845 17.10 30.09 1.76
N GLY A 846 16.12 29.36 2.26
CA GLY A 846 14.97 28.81 1.53
C GLY A 846 13.68 28.93 2.36
N ASP A 847 12.56 28.66 1.72
CA ASP A 847 11.26 28.67 2.34
C ASP A 847 10.77 27.22 2.49
N GLY A 848 10.44 26.79 3.70
CA GLY A 848 9.83 25.49 4.00
C GLY A 848 8.40 25.68 4.51
N ALA A 849 7.58 24.63 4.50
CA ALA A 849 6.19 24.68 4.95
C ALA A 849 6.05 25.13 6.41
N TYR A 850 6.91 24.61 7.26
CA TYR A 850 6.85 24.86 8.70
C TYR A 850 7.63 26.08 9.14
N ALA A 851 8.85 26.30 8.59
CA ALA A 851 9.73 27.40 8.96
C ALA A 851 10.71 27.75 7.85
N LYS A 852 11.23 28.98 7.90
CA LYS A 852 12.33 29.39 7.06
C LYS A 852 13.57 28.56 7.37
N TRP A 853 14.28 28.19 6.33
CA TRP A 853 15.57 27.56 6.38
C TRP A 853 16.62 28.63 6.15
N ALA A 854 17.59 28.75 7.02
CA ALA A 854 18.63 29.75 6.89
C ALA A 854 19.96 29.23 7.39
N PHE A 855 21.04 29.54 6.67
CA PHE A 855 22.39 29.41 7.12
C PHE A 855 22.93 30.82 7.46
N TYR A 856 23.38 31.00 8.68
CA TYR A 856 23.75 32.28 9.24
C TYR A 856 25.27 32.45 9.35
N ALA A 857 25.79 33.60 8.92
CA ALA A 857 27.07 34.09 9.37
C ALA A 857 26.98 34.63 10.82
N VAL A 858 25.80 35.19 11.19
CA VAL A 858 25.48 35.68 12.53
C VAL A 858 24.08 35.25 12.88
N GLU A 859 23.93 34.26 13.72
CA GLU A 859 22.67 33.78 14.22
C GLU A 859 22.12 34.73 15.29
N PRO A 860 20.82 35.09 15.28
CA PRO A 860 20.25 36.18 16.07
C PRO A 860 20.38 36.05 17.59
N GLN A 861 20.44 34.84 18.16
CA GLN A 861 20.47 34.64 19.60
C GLN A 861 21.88 34.52 20.15
N THR A 862 22.77 33.88 19.39
CA THR A 862 24.12 33.54 19.85
C THR A 862 25.23 34.40 19.25
N GLY A 863 24.96 35.02 18.08
CA GLY A 863 25.97 35.78 17.30
C GLY A 863 26.99 34.88 16.59
N ARG A 864 26.76 33.57 16.57
CA ARG A 864 27.64 32.55 16.01
C ARG A 864 27.23 32.15 14.59
N VAL A 865 28.09 31.43 13.90
CA VAL A 865 27.75 30.73 12.67
C VAL A 865 26.78 29.59 13.02
N GLY A 866 25.71 29.44 12.26
CA GLY A 866 24.69 28.43 12.53
C GLY A 866 23.66 28.29 11.43
N PHE A 867 22.66 27.45 11.64
CA PHE A 867 21.56 27.28 10.71
C PHE A 867 20.25 26.93 11.42
N THR A 868 19.15 27.18 10.74
CA THR A 868 17.82 26.73 11.17
C THR A 868 17.34 25.59 10.28
N ARG A 869 16.69 24.63 10.91
CA ARG A 869 16.06 23.49 10.28
C ARG A 869 14.77 23.19 11.04
N GLU A 870 13.65 23.09 10.33
CA GLU A 870 12.33 22.79 10.93
C GLU A 870 12.01 23.62 12.19
N GLY A 871 12.29 24.94 12.13
CA GLY A 871 12.07 25.85 13.23
C GLY A 871 13.11 25.77 14.37
N ARG A 872 14.04 24.82 14.33
CA ARG A 872 15.09 24.63 15.32
C ARG A 872 16.41 25.23 14.82
N THR A 873 17.13 25.90 15.73
CA THR A 873 18.41 26.57 15.42
C THR A 873 19.58 25.80 16.00
N TYR A 874 20.55 25.56 15.18
CA TYR A 874 21.84 24.95 15.53
C TYR A 874 22.96 25.95 15.32
N THR A 875 23.89 26.04 16.24
CA THR A 875 25.03 26.93 16.14
C THR A 875 26.35 26.20 16.40
N PHE A 876 27.34 26.53 15.60
CA PHE A 876 28.72 26.06 15.80
C PHE A 876 29.44 26.91 16.83
N ASP A 877 30.42 26.37 17.51
CA ASP A 877 31.29 27.12 18.44
C ASP A 877 32.29 28.02 17.67
N TYR A 878 31.75 28.83 16.77
CA TYR A 878 32.50 29.74 15.93
C TYR A 878 31.77 31.05 15.67
N THR A 879 32.50 32.18 15.77
CA THR A 879 32.01 33.52 15.42
C THR A 879 32.78 34.05 14.22
N LEU A 880 32.10 34.44 13.15
CA LEU A 880 32.75 34.95 11.94
C LEU A 880 33.37 36.33 12.20
N PRO A 881 34.69 36.51 11.91
CA PRO A 881 35.36 37.81 12.07
C PRO A 881 34.87 38.80 11.00
N ARG A 882 35.00 40.11 11.32
CA ARG A 882 34.69 41.19 10.38
C ARG A 882 35.95 41.70 9.68
N GLY A 883 35.82 42.07 8.42
CA GLY A 883 36.90 42.77 7.68
C GLY A 883 37.98 41.85 7.12
N GLU A 884 37.79 40.57 7.18
CA GLU A 884 38.70 39.59 6.60
C GLU A 884 37.92 38.47 5.87
N TRP A 885 38.55 37.86 4.89
CA TRP A 885 38.01 36.72 4.17
C TRP A 885 38.25 35.45 4.96
N VAL A 886 37.20 34.62 5.11
CA VAL A 886 37.27 33.32 5.78
C VAL A 886 36.73 32.28 4.83
N ASN A 887 37.36 31.11 4.76
CA ASN A 887 36.82 29.95 4.06
C ASN A 887 36.05 29.09 5.06
N LEU A 888 34.76 28.92 4.82
CA LEU A 888 33.89 28.02 5.56
C LEU A 888 33.58 26.80 4.68
N THR A 889 33.75 25.60 5.23
CA THR A 889 33.31 24.38 4.56
C THR A 889 32.36 23.66 5.49
N LEU A 890 31.17 23.35 4.99
CA LEU A 890 30.22 22.48 5.64
C LEU A 890 30.29 21.10 5.00
N VAL A 891 30.50 20.08 5.81
CA VAL A 891 30.39 18.67 5.39
C VAL A 891 29.23 18.07 6.12
N GLY A 892 28.19 17.66 5.36
CA GLY A 892 26.96 17.14 5.91
C GLY A 892 26.77 15.67 5.56
N THR A 893 26.40 14.88 6.56
CA THR A 893 25.89 13.51 6.43
C THR A 893 24.38 13.50 6.70
N SER A 894 23.73 12.34 6.70
CA SER A 894 22.29 12.25 6.98
C SER A 894 21.90 12.77 8.38
N GLY A 895 22.79 12.72 9.38
CA GLY A 895 22.48 13.07 10.77
C GLY A 895 23.26 14.25 11.35
N LYS A 896 24.36 14.67 10.74
CA LYS A 896 25.24 15.70 11.31
C LYS A 896 25.85 16.63 10.26
N VAL A 897 26.28 17.80 10.73
CA VAL A 897 27.08 18.77 9.94
C VAL A 897 28.34 19.13 10.68
N THR A 898 29.49 19.05 9.99
CA THR A 898 30.78 19.49 10.49
C THR A 898 31.18 20.79 9.81
N LEU A 899 31.54 21.80 10.59
CA LEU A 899 32.07 23.07 10.12
C LEU A 899 33.59 23.02 10.13
N TYR A 900 34.18 23.30 8.98
CA TYR A 900 35.63 23.59 8.85
C TYR A 900 35.81 25.09 8.58
N VAL A 901 36.79 25.66 9.25
CA VAL A 901 37.23 27.05 9.03
C VAL A 901 38.65 27.03 8.53
N ASP A 902 38.93 27.62 7.36
CA ASP A 902 40.23 27.61 6.70
C ASP A 902 40.89 26.21 6.67
N ASN A 903 40.05 25.19 6.32
CA ASN A 903 40.39 23.77 6.28
C ASN A 903 40.75 23.11 7.65
N GLN A 904 40.37 23.73 8.76
CA GLN A 904 40.49 23.12 10.08
C GLN A 904 39.08 22.80 10.63
N GLU A 905 38.93 21.54 11.05
CA GLU A 905 37.68 21.13 11.73
C GLU A 905 37.48 21.99 12.98
N THR A 906 36.35 22.62 13.09
CA THR A 906 36.03 23.59 14.12
C THR A 906 35.00 23.10 15.09
N ASP A 907 33.88 22.57 14.57
CA ASP A 907 32.77 22.05 15.38
C ASP A 907 31.88 21.13 14.57
N THR A 908 31.13 20.24 15.25
CA THR A 908 30.15 19.34 14.66
C THR A 908 28.85 19.38 15.46
N VAL A 909 27.72 19.51 14.78
CA VAL A 909 26.36 19.45 15.35
C VAL A 909 25.59 18.28 14.77
N GLY A 910 24.76 17.64 15.60
CA GLY A 910 24.01 16.44 15.24
C GLY A 910 24.81 15.14 15.44
N SER A 911 24.21 14.03 15.04
CA SER A 911 24.79 12.69 15.16
C SER A 911 24.24 11.76 14.09
N ASP A 912 25.08 10.87 13.56
CA ASP A 912 24.64 9.76 12.69
C ASP A 912 24.24 8.51 13.51
N GLU A 913 24.34 8.56 14.86
CA GLU A 913 23.93 7.43 15.69
C GLU A 913 22.41 7.25 15.67
N PRO A 914 21.89 6.00 15.65
CA PRO A 914 20.45 5.74 15.75
C PRO A 914 19.83 6.40 16.99
N PHE A 915 18.62 6.89 16.85
CA PHE A 915 17.84 7.53 17.93
C PHE A 915 18.50 8.77 18.56
N LYS A 916 19.46 9.37 17.87
CA LYS A 916 20.06 10.66 18.23
C LYS A 916 19.46 11.77 17.38
N GLU A 917 19.63 12.99 17.86
CA GLU A 917 19.17 14.16 17.17
C GLU A 917 19.89 14.34 15.82
N HIS A 918 19.13 14.41 14.75
CA HIS A 918 19.60 14.76 13.44
C HIS A 918 19.68 16.29 13.32
N ALA A 919 20.82 16.80 12.93
CA ALA A 919 21.05 18.23 12.78
C ALA A 919 21.73 18.56 11.43
N THR A 920 21.36 17.80 10.40
CA THR A 920 21.87 18.07 9.05
C THR A 920 21.22 19.32 8.47
N PHE A 921 22.03 20.18 7.89
CA PHE A 921 21.55 21.27 7.08
C PHE A 921 21.11 20.73 5.71
N VAL A 922 19.85 20.63 5.50
CA VAL A 922 19.27 20.09 4.26
C VAL A 922 18.18 21.03 3.79
N PHE A 923 18.34 21.62 2.61
CA PHE A 923 17.25 22.37 1.99
C PHE A 923 17.65 22.91 0.59
N PRO A 924 16.67 23.35 -0.21
CA PRO A 924 16.94 24.10 -1.43
C PRO A 924 17.60 25.45 -1.11
N LEU A 925 18.73 25.75 -1.78
CA LEU A 925 19.42 27.03 -1.69
C LEU A 925 18.77 28.06 -2.62
N GLN A 926 17.61 28.55 -2.26
CA GLN A 926 16.82 29.46 -3.12
C GLN A 926 17.45 30.83 -3.25
N ARG A 927 18.05 31.34 -2.19
CA ARG A 927 18.65 32.68 -2.12
C ARG A 927 20.00 32.61 -1.43
N VAL A 928 21.03 33.20 -2.03
CA VAL A 928 22.39 33.14 -1.56
C VAL A 928 23.00 34.54 -1.47
N GLY A 929 23.77 34.82 -0.44
CA GLY A 929 24.47 36.08 -0.22
C GLY A 929 23.55 37.31 -0.16
N ARG A 930 23.73 38.29 -1.01
CA ARG A 930 22.94 39.52 -1.04
C ARG A 930 21.48 39.33 -1.49
N GLN A 931 21.12 38.16 -1.96
CA GLN A 931 19.73 37.80 -2.30
C GLN A 931 18.94 37.33 -1.08
N THR A 932 19.60 37.04 0.03
CA THR A 932 18.96 36.62 1.30
C THR A 932 18.26 37.80 2.00
N THR A 933 17.59 37.53 3.12
CA THR A 933 16.86 38.54 3.90
C THR A 933 17.77 39.67 4.36
N HIS A 934 18.97 39.37 4.85
CA HIS A 934 19.95 40.36 5.30
C HIS A 934 21.36 39.77 5.28
N PHE A 935 22.29 40.39 4.49
CA PHE A 935 23.67 40.06 4.46
C PHE A 935 24.56 41.30 4.10
N GLU A 936 25.37 41.74 5.04
CA GLU A 936 26.29 42.88 4.89
C GLU A 936 27.69 42.42 4.59
N GLY A 937 27.93 41.85 3.40
CA GLY A 937 29.23 41.29 3.06
C GLY A 937 29.36 40.87 1.60
N GLU A 938 30.41 40.10 1.33
CA GLU A 938 30.66 39.45 0.06
C GLU A 938 30.85 37.93 0.28
N MET A 939 30.42 37.10 -0.65
CA MET A 939 30.67 35.67 -0.59
C MET A 939 30.83 35.07 -1.99
N GLU A 940 31.57 33.99 -2.04
CA GLU A 940 31.72 33.07 -3.16
C GLU A 940 31.26 31.70 -2.66
N LEU A 941 30.47 30.99 -3.42
CA LEU A 941 29.92 29.66 -3.07
C LEU A 941 30.41 28.65 -4.10
N ASP A 942 30.94 27.54 -3.63
CA ASP A 942 31.22 26.33 -4.40
C ASP A 942 30.52 25.16 -3.72
N PHE A 943 29.70 24.46 -4.46
CA PHE A 943 28.83 23.41 -3.95
C PHE A 943 29.16 22.08 -4.63
N ARG A 944 29.33 21.02 -3.85
CA ARG A 944 29.55 19.66 -4.35
C ARG A 944 28.64 18.70 -3.61
N ASN A 945 27.82 18.00 -4.36
CA ASN A 945 27.18 16.79 -3.85
C ASN A 945 28.22 15.66 -3.89
N GLY A 946 28.37 14.92 -2.80
CA GLY A 946 29.41 13.90 -2.62
C GLY A 946 29.29 12.65 -3.51
N ARG A 947 28.41 12.68 -4.49
CA ARG A 947 28.15 11.56 -5.43
C ARG A 947 28.85 11.68 -6.78
N GLU A 948 29.75 12.65 -6.97
CA GLU A 948 30.65 12.66 -8.13
C GLU A 948 31.97 11.99 -7.76
N ASP A 949 32.07 10.67 -7.92
CA ASP A 949 33.31 9.92 -8.16
C ASP A 949 33.22 9.11 -9.44
#